data_f089daf42d477d8540f74b1357c01568
#
_entry.id   f089daf42d477d8540f74b1357c01568
#
_cell.length_a   1.000
_cell.length_b   1.000
_cell.length_c   1.000
_cell.angle_alpha   90.00
_cell.angle_beta   90.00
_cell.angle_gamma   90.00
#
_symmetry.space_group_name_H-M   'P 1'
#
loop_
_entity.id
_entity.type
_entity.pdbx_description
1 polymer ?
#
loop_
_entity_poly.entity_id
_entity_poly.type
_entity_poly.pdbx_seq_one_letter_code
_entity_poly.pdbx_strand_id
1 'polypeptide(L)'
;LKVIEIKAVYKVVFFCTFAPSKQHIMVFDLDLIQRVYQELPAKIEYARKVLGRPLTLTEKILYSHLHPESEIKNYQRGGDYVFFAPDRVAMQDATAQMALLQFMMCGRDKTAVPSTVHCDHLILAEDGAQADLQRSLEVNSEVFNFLSSVSNKYGIGFWKPGAGIIHQIVLENYAFPGAMMIGTDSHTPNAGGLGMVAIGVGGADAVDVMTGMPWELKMPKVIGVKLTGKLGGWTSSKDVILKVAGILTVKGGTGAIVEYFGPGAASLSCTGKGTICNMGAEIGATTSTFGYDEAMSRYLRATGRAEVAQLADQVRDHLTGDPECYANPADYFDQVIEIDLSTLEPHINGPYTPDLAWPISEFAAAVKEHNYPQKLEVGLIGSCTNSSYEDLDRAASVARQAKAKNLKVKSEFTVTPGSELIRFTVNRDGQLDAFEEIGGVVLANACGPCIGQWARHTDDPDRANSIITSFNRNFSKRNDGNPQTRSFVASPEIVTAMAIAGDLTFNPLKDTLTNEKGEQVRLDPPVGVELPPRGFEVEDAGFQAPAADGSSVQIKVDAESNRLQLLNPFTPITDNQLQGMRILIKAKGKCTTDHISMAGPWLQFRGHLDNIANNSFIGAINAYNDQANHVANYVKDASQATFMAVPDSGRAYKAAGISTLVFGEENYGEGSSREHAAMQPRHLGVKAVVVKSFARIHETNLKKQGLLALTFANPGDYDKIRQDDKIDILGLDTMAPGKQMFVVLHHSDGSSEQFAVNHTYNQAQIDWVKAGSALNKIRQDLGQM
;
A
#
# COMPACT_ATOMS: atom_id res chain seq x y z
N LEU A 1 89.57 22.81 21.19
CA LEU A 1 88.15 22.81 21.68
C LEU A 1 87.21 22.82 20.49
N LYS A 2 86.75 21.61 20.09
CA LYS A 2 85.79 21.42 19.02
C LYS A 2 84.43 21.33 19.65
N VAL A 3 83.49 22.18 19.21
CA VAL A 3 82.09 22.13 19.51
C VAL A 3 81.45 21.14 18.52
N ILE A 4 80.76 20.13 19.05
CA ILE A 4 79.97 19.16 18.26
C ILE A 4 78.53 19.64 18.28
N GLU A 5 77.96 20.00 17.10
CA GLU A 5 76.58 20.28 16.88
C GLU A 5 75.80 18.95 16.83
N ILE A 6 74.80 18.80 17.72
CA ILE A 6 73.79 17.72 17.66
C ILE A 6 72.57 18.26 16.94
N LYS A 7 72.36 17.77 15.73
CA LYS A 7 71.06 18.01 15.00
C LYS A 7 70.01 17.10 15.62
N ALA A 8 69.00 17.69 16.30
CA ALA A 8 67.80 17.00 16.73
C ALA A 8 66.86 16.82 15.54
N VAL A 9 66.58 15.57 15.16
CA VAL A 9 65.54 15.21 14.15
C VAL A 9 64.23 15.13 14.86
N TYR A 10 63.35 16.14 14.69
CA TYR A 10 61.96 16.06 15.10
C TYR A 10 61.21 15.13 14.16
N LYS A 11 60.82 13.95 14.62
CA LYS A 11 59.80 13.11 14.03
C LYS A 11 58.45 13.76 14.33
N VAL A 12 57.83 14.40 13.33
CA VAL A 12 56.44 14.82 13.38
C VAL A 12 55.60 13.56 13.25
N VAL A 13 55.03 13.10 14.36
CA VAL A 13 53.99 12.05 14.38
C VAL A 13 52.69 12.75 14.07
N PHE A 14 52.17 12.56 12.86
CA PHE A 14 50.78 12.92 12.55
C PHE A 14 49.85 11.98 13.35
N PHE A 15 49.29 12.50 14.42
CA PHE A 15 48.08 11.92 14.98
C PHE A 15 46.92 12.24 14.00
N CYS A 16 46.53 11.27 13.17
CA CYS A 16 45.21 11.26 12.60
C CYS A 16 44.23 11.11 13.76
N THR A 17 43.69 12.22 14.23
CA THR A 17 42.46 12.20 15.01
C THR A 17 41.38 11.76 14.07
N PHE A 18 41.01 10.46 14.11
CA PHE A 18 39.76 10.00 13.60
C PHE A 18 38.66 10.79 14.36
N ALA A 19 37.96 11.67 13.67
CA ALA A 19 36.69 12.18 14.18
C ALA A 19 35.85 10.96 14.55
N PRO A 20 35.16 10.95 15.70
CA PRO A 20 34.29 9.85 16.02
C PRO A 20 33.27 9.72 14.88
N SER A 21 33.26 8.56 14.20
CA SER A 21 32.21 8.23 13.24
C SER A 21 30.88 8.47 13.93
N LYS A 22 30.03 9.35 13.36
CA LYS A 22 28.64 9.50 13.81
C LYS A 22 28.09 8.08 13.87
N GLN A 23 27.73 7.61 15.05
CA GLN A 23 27.06 6.32 15.22
C GLN A 23 25.81 6.37 14.37
N HIS A 24 25.78 5.64 13.26
CA HIS A 24 24.54 5.36 12.56
C HIS A 24 23.62 4.65 13.54
N ILE A 25 22.53 5.30 13.90
CA ILE A 25 21.49 4.65 14.70
C ILE A 25 20.99 3.49 13.84
N MET A 26 21.20 2.24 14.30
CA MET A 26 20.59 1.08 13.66
C MET A 26 19.07 1.21 13.76
N VAL A 27 18.41 1.35 12.61
CA VAL A 27 16.95 1.56 12.53
C VAL A 27 16.21 0.23 12.39
N PHE A 28 16.89 -0.83 11.93
CA PHE A 28 16.33 -2.16 11.76
C PHE A 28 16.43 -3.00 13.04
N ASP A 29 15.49 -3.93 13.18
CA ASP A 29 15.38 -4.81 14.33
C ASP A 29 16.19 -6.08 14.13
N LEU A 30 17.46 -6.04 14.55
CA LEU A 30 18.39 -7.18 14.37
C LEU A 30 17.97 -8.42 15.17
N ASP A 31 17.41 -8.25 16.38
CA ASP A 31 16.96 -9.37 17.21
C ASP A 31 15.80 -10.12 16.56
N LEU A 32 14.89 -9.39 15.92
CA LEU A 32 13.81 -10.00 15.12
C LEU A 32 14.40 -10.83 13.97
N ILE A 33 15.33 -10.25 13.20
CA ILE A 33 15.93 -10.91 12.04
C ILE A 33 16.69 -12.18 12.46
N GLN A 34 17.47 -12.11 13.52
CA GLN A 34 18.18 -13.26 14.08
C GLN A 34 17.22 -14.38 14.47
N ARG A 35 16.12 -14.07 15.17
CA ARG A 35 15.10 -15.05 15.54
C ARG A 35 14.45 -15.69 14.33
N VAL A 36 14.04 -14.87 13.32
CA VAL A 36 13.45 -15.40 12.09
C VAL A 36 14.38 -16.40 11.41
N TYR A 37 15.66 -16.05 11.23
CA TYR A 37 16.62 -16.95 10.56
C TYR A 37 17.02 -18.17 11.39
N GLN A 38 16.97 -18.11 12.71
CA GLN A 38 17.17 -19.28 13.58
C GLN A 38 16.03 -20.29 13.44
N GLU A 39 14.79 -19.83 13.30
CA GLU A 39 13.60 -20.68 13.21
C GLU A 39 13.30 -21.17 11.79
N LEU A 40 13.65 -20.37 10.77
CA LEU A 40 13.26 -20.57 9.37
C LEU A 40 13.61 -21.98 8.82
N PRO A 41 14.84 -22.51 8.99
CA PRO A 41 15.19 -23.82 8.46
C PRO A 41 14.30 -24.93 9.03
N ALA A 42 14.08 -24.93 10.36
CA ALA A 42 13.26 -25.96 11.02
C ALA A 42 11.81 -25.90 10.59
N LYS A 43 11.23 -24.70 10.44
CA LYS A 43 9.85 -24.51 9.99
C LYS A 43 9.67 -25.00 8.54
N ILE A 44 10.61 -24.69 7.64
CA ILE A 44 10.56 -25.11 6.23
C ILE A 44 10.73 -26.63 6.13
N GLU A 45 11.66 -27.24 6.84
CA GLU A 45 11.84 -28.71 6.85
C GLU A 45 10.58 -29.41 7.36
N TYR A 46 9.96 -28.89 8.42
CA TYR A 46 8.72 -29.44 8.92
C TYR A 46 7.58 -29.33 7.90
N ALA A 47 7.44 -28.17 7.26
CA ALA A 47 6.45 -27.96 6.20
C ALA A 47 6.68 -28.92 5.01
N ARG A 48 7.93 -29.05 4.55
CA ARG A 48 8.31 -29.99 3.48
C ARG A 48 7.98 -31.44 3.82
N LYS A 49 8.24 -31.85 5.07
CA LYS A 49 7.91 -33.20 5.56
C LYS A 49 6.41 -33.44 5.57
N VAL A 50 5.60 -32.50 6.04
CA VAL A 50 4.13 -32.65 6.09
C VAL A 50 3.51 -32.67 4.72
N LEU A 51 4.00 -31.79 3.82
CA LEU A 51 3.48 -31.67 2.45
C LEU A 51 3.99 -32.75 1.50
N GLY A 52 5.11 -33.40 1.83
CA GLY A 52 5.69 -34.50 1.07
C GLY A 52 6.21 -34.13 -0.32
N ARG A 53 6.57 -32.84 -0.53
CA ARG A 53 7.03 -32.32 -1.82
C ARG A 53 7.98 -31.12 -1.69
N PRO A 54 8.73 -30.77 -2.76
CA PRO A 54 9.45 -29.53 -2.88
C PRO A 54 8.54 -28.29 -2.75
N LEU A 55 9.09 -27.18 -2.30
CA LEU A 55 8.37 -25.92 -2.04
C LEU A 55 8.94 -24.78 -2.88
N THR A 56 8.07 -23.96 -3.45
CA THR A 56 8.45 -22.67 -4.04
C THR A 56 8.94 -21.72 -2.92
N LEU A 57 9.64 -20.65 -3.25
CA LEU A 57 10.04 -19.65 -2.27
C LEU A 57 8.81 -19.06 -1.55
N THR A 58 7.78 -18.72 -2.33
CA THR A 58 6.50 -18.22 -1.81
C THR A 58 5.94 -19.15 -0.74
N GLU A 59 5.91 -20.46 -1.00
CA GLU A 59 5.41 -21.44 -0.03
C GLU A 59 6.30 -21.53 1.20
N LYS A 60 7.63 -21.51 1.03
CA LYS A 60 8.56 -21.50 2.17
C LYS A 60 8.26 -20.34 3.12
N ILE A 61 8.06 -19.12 2.59
CA ILE A 61 7.74 -17.94 3.39
C ILE A 61 6.36 -18.08 4.03
N LEU A 62 5.32 -18.42 3.28
CA LEU A 62 3.97 -18.54 3.81
C LEU A 62 3.88 -19.59 4.91
N TYR A 63 4.42 -20.81 4.72
CA TYR A 63 4.38 -21.86 5.71
C TYR A 63 5.24 -21.58 6.95
N SER A 64 6.32 -20.80 6.82
CA SER A 64 7.12 -20.39 7.99
C SER A 64 6.48 -19.29 8.82
N HIS A 65 5.49 -18.58 8.26
CA HIS A 65 4.76 -17.49 8.92
C HIS A 65 3.31 -17.83 9.25
N LEU A 66 2.95 -19.13 9.25
CA LEU A 66 1.63 -19.54 9.77
C LEU A 66 1.49 -19.09 11.22
N HIS A 67 0.31 -18.56 11.55
CA HIS A 67 -0.01 -18.25 12.95
C HIS A 67 0.06 -19.52 13.80
N PRO A 68 0.51 -19.48 15.06
CA PRO A 68 0.63 -20.67 15.91
C PRO A 68 -0.65 -21.50 16.07
N GLU A 69 -1.82 -20.90 15.90
CA GLU A 69 -3.11 -21.59 15.91
C GLU A 69 -3.44 -22.32 14.59
N SER A 70 -2.66 -22.09 13.52
CA SER A 70 -2.85 -22.73 12.22
C SER A 70 -2.11 -24.04 12.12
N GLU A 71 -2.80 -25.10 11.75
CA GLU A 71 -2.18 -26.40 11.46
C GLU A 71 -1.41 -26.35 10.13
N ILE A 72 -0.24 -26.97 10.06
CA ILE A 72 0.45 -27.18 8.78
C ILE A 72 -0.21 -28.35 8.05
N LYS A 73 -0.82 -28.04 6.91
CA LYS A 73 -1.44 -29.00 6.01
C LYS A 73 -1.37 -28.50 4.56
N ASN A 74 -1.74 -29.33 3.61
CA ASN A 74 -1.82 -28.89 2.21
C ASN A 74 -3.07 -28.02 2.00
N TYR A 75 -2.90 -26.71 2.11
CA TYR A 75 -3.96 -25.74 1.85
C TYR A 75 -4.24 -25.60 0.36
N GLN A 76 -5.52 -25.57 0.00
CA GLN A 76 -5.94 -25.37 -1.39
C GLN A 76 -5.69 -23.91 -1.80
N ARG A 77 -4.77 -23.72 -2.75
CA ARG A 77 -4.48 -22.39 -3.33
C ARG A 77 -5.74 -21.83 -4.00
N GLY A 78 -6.07 -20.57 -3.75
CA GLY A 78 -7.28 -19.92 -4.21
C GLY A 78 -8.58 -20.43 -3.55
N GLY A 79 -8.50 -21.35 -2.57
CA GLY A 79 -9.63 -21.96 -1.84
C GLY A 79 -9.64 -21.62 -0.36
N ASP A 80 -8.69 -22.17 0.37
CA ASP A 80 -8.64 -22.10 1.83
C ASP A 80 -8.25 -20.73 2.37
N TYR A 81 -8.80 -20.35 3.51
CA TYR A 81 -8.37 -19.19 4.29
C TYR A 81 -7.43 -19.65 5.39
N VAL A 82 -6.35 -18.89 5.58
CA VAL A 82 -5.24 -19.25 6.45
C VAL A 82 -4.87 -18.05 7.31
N PHE A 83 -4.53 -18.31 8.58
CA PHE A 83 -4.06 -17.29 9.50
C PHE A 83 -2.53 -17.23 9.51
N PHE A 84 -2.01 -16.02 9.34
CA PHE A 84 -0.58 -15.72 9.31
C PHE A 84 -0.18 -14.81 10.47
N ALA A 85 1.11 -14.79 10.78
CA ALA A 85 1.76 -13.91 11.74
C ALA A 85 2.86 -13.12 11.02
N PRO A 86 2.55 -11.98 10.40
CA PRO A 86 3.56 -11.12 9.78
C PRO A 86 4.57 -10.58 10.79
N ASP A 87 5.82 -10.42 10.36
CA ASP A 87 6.93 -9.95 11.22
C ASP A 87 6.84 -8.47 11.55
N ARG A 88 6.22 -7.65 10.68
CA ARG A 88 6.13 -6.21 10.88
C ARG A 88 5.02 -5.53 10.11
N VAL A 89 4.73 -4.28 10.51
CA VAL A 89 3.75 -3.39 9.86
C VAL A 89 4.44 -2.09 9.44
N ALA A 90 4.14 -1.62 8.22
CA ALA A 90 4.49 -0.27 7.76
C ALA A 90 3.23 0.50 7.36
N MET A 91 3.10 1.76 7.79
CA MET A 91 1.92 2.59 7.54
C MET A 91 2.32 3.92 6.91
N GLN A 92 1.58 4.36 5.91
CA GLN A 92 1.70 5.71 5.38
C GLN A 92 0.77 6.67 6.14
N ASP A 93 1.08 7.97 6.15
CA ASP A 93 0.47 8.98 7.02
C ASP A 93 -1.05 9.17 6.84
N ALA A 94 -1.59 8.98 5.64
CA ALA A 94 -3.03 9.17 5.41
C ALA A 94 -3.87 8.02 6.02
N THR A 95 -3.37 6.76 6.00
CA THR A 95 -4.08 5.59 6.55
C THR A 95 -3.72 5.31 8.00
N ALA A 96 -2.53 5.70 8.46
CA ALA A 96 -2.08 5.52 9.83
C ALA A 96 -2.98 6.25 10.85
N GLN A 97 -3.62 7.36 10.47
CA GLN A 97 -4.45 8.15 11.37
C GLN A 97 -5.53 7.27 12.03
N MET A 98 -6.40 6.66 11.25
CA MET A 98 -7.48 5.83 11.79
C MET A 98 -6.97 4.51 12.37
N ALA A 99 -5.93 3.91 11.77
CA ALA A 99 -5.34 2.69 12.30
C ALA A 99 -4.79 2.89 13.72
N LEU A 100 -4.07 3.99 13.96
CA LEU A 100 -3.53 4.31 15.29
C LEU A 100 -4.60 4.73 16.29
N LEU A 101 -5.62 5.48 15.87
CA LEU A 101 -6.78 5.79 16.72
C LEU A 101 -7.50 4.50 17.16
N GLN A 102 -7.65 3.52 16.28
CA GLN A 102 -8.20 2.20 16.63
C GLN A 102 -7.24 1.42 17.54
N PHE A 103 -5.94 1.39 17.23
CA PHE A 103 -4.95 0.71 18.06
C PHE A 103 -4.97 1.21 19.52
N MET A 104 -5.11 2.53 19.73
CA MET A 104 -5.19 3.12 21.06
C MET A 104 -6.34 2.56 21.92
N MET A 105 -7.40 2.06 21.29
CA MET A 105 -8.53 1.45 22.03
C MET A 105 -8.25 0.07 22.59
N CYS A 106 -7.22 -0.64 22.09
CA CYS A 106 -6.95 -2.02 22.50
C CYS A 106 -6.29 -2.16 23.88
N GLY A 107 -5.78 -1.05 24.45
CA GLY A 107 -5.17 -1.04 25.78
C GLY A 107 -3.72 -1.56 25.86
N ARG A 108 -3.07 -1.88 24.74
CA ARG A 108 -1.65 -2.27 24.74
C ARG A 108 -0.74 -1.08 24.97
N ASP A 109 0.37 -1.31 25.68
CA ASP A 109 1.41 -0.30 25.89
C ASP A 109 2.35 -0.16 24.68
N LYS A 110 2.50 -1.22 23.89
CA LYS A 110 3.32 -1.28 22.66
C LYS A 110 2.68 -2.17 21.62
N THR A 111 3.03 -1.97 20.35
CA THR A 111 2.66 -2.87 19.25
C THR A 111 3.24 -4.27 19.45
N ALA A 112 2.50 -5.29 19.04
CA ALA A 112 2.92 -6.69 19.17
C ALA A 112 4.07 -7.05 18.22
N VAL A 113 4.20 -6.34 17.11
CA VAL A 113 5.27 -6.47 16.12
C VAL A 113 5.90 -5.12 15.83
N PRO A 114 7.17 -5.05 15.42
CA PRO A 114 7.79 -3.82 14.96
C PRO A 114 6.93 -3.11 13.92
N SER A 115 6.66 -1.84 14.15
CA SER A 115 5.77 -1.03 13.31
C SER A 115 6.39 0.33 13.01
N THR A 116 6.08 0.88 11.83
CA THR A 116 6.57 2.20 11.42
C THR A 116 5.48 3.04 10.75
N VAL A 117 5.58 4.36 10.90
CA VAL A 117 4.77 5.37 10.20
C VAL A 117 5.68 6.23 9.34
N HIS A 118 5.23 6.51 8.11
CA HIS A 118 5.98 7.25 7.11
C HIS A 118 5.12 8.39 6.54
N CYS A 119 5.66 9.62 6.54
CA CYS A 119 4.92 10.82 6.13
C CYS A 119 5.28 11.21 4.69
N ASP A 120 4.66 10.55 3.71
CA ASP A 120 4.95 10.71 2.29
C ASP A 120 3.73 10.97 1.39
N HIS A 121 2.51 10.95 1.94
CA HIS A 121 1.27 11.13 1.17
C HIS A 121 0.63 12.52 1.28
N LEU A 122 1.00 13.31 2.29
CA LEU A 122 0.37 14.60 2.56
C LEU A 122 1.18 15.82 2.06
N ILE A 123 2.14 15.59 1.14
CA ILE A 123 2.95 16.66 0.53
C ILE A 123 2.45 16.93 -0.88
N LEU A 124 1.91 18.15 -1.10
CA LEU A 124 1.43 18.61 -2.39
C LEU A 124 2.61 19.18 -3.19
N ALA A 125 2.86 18.65 -4.38
CA ALA A 125 3.87 19.15 -5.31
C ALA A 125 3.32 20.36 -6.09
N GLU A 126 4.05 21.49 -6.07
CA GLU A 126 3.68 22.72 -6.76
C GLU A 126 4.92 23.57 -7.11
N ASP A 127 5.65 24.04 -6.09
CA ASP A 127 6.72 25.03 -6.23
C ASP A 127 8.13 24.41 -6.16
N GLY A 128 8.25 23.12 -5.85
CA GLY A 128 9.50 22.40 -5.66
C GLY A 128 9.77 21.97 -4.23
N ALA A 129 10.81 21.15 -4.03
CA ALA A 129 11.01 20.33 -2.82
C ALA A 129 10.90 21.11 -1.50
N GLN A 130 11.60 22.23 -1.37
CA GLN A 130 11.68 22.97 -0.10
C GLN A 130 10.39 23.70 0.23
N ALA A 131 9.81 24.41 -0.75
CA ALA A 131 8.57 25.17 -0.56
C ALA A 131 7.39 24.25 -0.26
N ASP A 132 7.27 23.14 -1.01
CA ASP A 132 6.20 22.15 -0.85
C ASP A 132 6.26 21.46 0.51
N LEU A 133 7.45 21.08 0.97
CA LEU A 133 7.65 20.49 2.29
C LEU A 133 7.27 21.47 3.41
N GLN A 134 7.72 22.72 3.31
CA GLN A 134 7.40 23.75 4.32
C GLN A 134 5.89 23.99 4.39
N ARG A 135 5.22 24.14 3.27
CA ARG A 135 3.76 24.28 3.18
C ARG A 135 3.05 23.08 3.81
N SER A 136 3.50 21.86 3.54
CA SER A 136 2.92 20.64 4.13
C SER A 136 3.10 20.59 5.65
N LEU A 137 4.26 20.97 6.18
CA LEU A 137 4.52 21.04 7.62
C LEU A 137 3.58 22.01 8.34
N GLU A 138 3.17 23.09 7.69
CA GLU A 138 2.22 24.05 8.24
C GLU A 138 0.78 23.52 8.17
N VAL A 139 0.32 23.12 6.97
CA VAL A 139 -1.07 22.71 6.69
C VAL A 139 -1.44 21.40 7.39
N ASN A 140 -0.50 20.45 7.52
CA ASN A 140 -0.72 19.14 8.11
C ASN A 140 -0.11 18.99 9.51
N SER A 141 0.30 20.09 10.15
CA SER A 141 0.96 20.08 11.47
C SER A 141 0.23 19.26 12.51
N GLU A 142 -1.09 19.36 12.57
CA GLU A 142 -1.95 18.60 13.49
C GLU A 142 -1.79 17.10 13.31
N VAL A 143 -1.87 16.63 12.06
CA VAL A 143 -1.76 15.20 11.72
C VAL A 143 -0.35 14.69 12.04
N PHE A 144 0.69 15.42 11.63
CA PHE A 144 2.07 15.02 11.91
C PHE A 144 2.40 15.00 13.41
N ASN A 145 1.88 15.96 14.18
CA ASN A 145 2.03 15.98 15.64
C ASN A 145 1.32 14.79 16.31
N PHE A 146 0.12 14.43 15.84
CA PHE A 146 -0.60 13.26 16.30
C PHE A 146 0.20 11.98 15.99
N LEU A 147 0.57 11.76 14.73
CA LEU A 147 1.30 10.56 14.30
C LEU A 147 2.64 10.42 15.04
N SER A 148 3.41 11.50 15.18
CA SER A 148 4.66 11.52 15.93
C SER A 148 4.45 11.17 17.41
N SER A 149 3.47 11.77 18.07
CA SER A 149 3.22 11.55 19.50
C SER A 149 2.72 10.13 19.80
N VAL A 150 1.82 9.58 18.96
CA VAL A 150 1.32 8.21 19.08
C VAL A 150 2.46 7.22 18.82
N SER A 151 3.24 7.43 17.76
CA SER A 151 4.38 6.58 17.44
C SER A 151 5.38 6.54 18.58
N ASN A 152 5.71 7.72 19.14
CA ASN A 152 6.62 7.84 20.28
C ASN A 152 6.10 7.08 21.51
N LYS A 153 4.78 7.12 21.77
CA LYS A 153 4.15 6.45 22.92
C LYS A 153 4.19 4.93 22.80
N TYR A 154 3.84 4.39 21.64
CA TYR A 154 3.55 2.96 21.47
C TYR A 154 4.70 2.13 20.86
N GLY A 155 5.91 2.67 20.84
CA GLY A 155 7.09 1.94 20.35
C GLY A 155 7.14 1.83 18.82
N ILE A 156 6.55 2.78 18.10
CA ILE A 156 6.47 2.81 16.65
C ILE A 156 7.55 3.76 16.10
N GLY A 157 8.33 3.31 15.11
CA GLY A 157 9.27 4.19 14.41
C GLY A 157 8.53 5.23 13.56
N PHE A 158 8.99 6.48 13.62
CA PHE A 158 8.33 7.57 12.89
C PHE A 158 9.29 8.23 11.90
N TRP A 159 8.94 8.20 10.63
CA TRP A 159 9.65 8.86 9.53
C TRP A 159 8.94 10.18 9.21
N LYS A 160 9.64 11.28 9.46
CA LYS A 160 9.12 12.65 9.33
C LYS A 160 8.79 13.00 7.88
N PRO A 161 7.91 14.00 7.63
CA PRO A 161 7.72 14.56 6.29
C PRO A 161 9.06 14.96 5.65
N GLY A 162 9.26 14.56 4.39
CA GLY A 162 10.51 14.78 3.67
C GLY A 162 11.57 13.69 3.85
N ALA A 163 11.40 12.76 4.80
CA ALA A 163 12.34 11.64 4.99
C ALA A 163 12.39 10.72 3.75
N GLY A 164 11.28 10.54 3.08
CA GLY A 164 11.20 9.75 1.86
C GLY A 164 9.90 8.95 1.72
N ILE A 165 9.79 8.29 0.59
CA ILE A 165 8.65 7.45 0.22
C ILE A 165 8.73 6.14 1.00
N ILE A 166 7.63 5.74 1.64
CA ILE A 166 7.54 4.56 2.52
C ILE A 166 8.26 3.33 1.96
N HIS A 167 8.06 3.00 0.68
CA HIS A 167 8.59 1.76 0.10
C HIS A 167 10.10 1.80 -0.13
N GLN A 168 10.66 2.97 -0.41
CA GLN A 168 12.12 3.17 -0.49
C GLN A 168 12.75 3.07 0.90
N ILE A 169 12.16 3.74 1.89
CA ILE A 169 12.63 3.67 3.29
C ILE A 169 12.56 2.23 3.82
N VAL A 170 11.48 1.49 3.51
CA VAL A 170 11.33 0.08 3.90
C VAL A 170 12.41 -0.78 3.25
N LEU A 171 12.68 -0.58 1.96
CA LEU A 171 13.71 -1.33 1.24
C LEU A 171 15.12 -1.04 1.80
N GLU A 172 15.41 0.23 2.11
CA GLU A 172 16.69 0.70 2.62
C GLU A 172 16.99 0.26 4.06
N ASN A 173 15.93 0.12 4.90
CA ASN A 173 16.14 -0.03 6.35
C ASN A 173 15.56 -1.31 6.96
N TYR A 174 14.45 -1.85 6.43
CA TYR A 174 13.68 -2.87 7.14
C TYR A 174 13.50 -4.18 6.40
N ALA A 175 13.47 -4.16 5.07
CA ALA A 175 13.27 -5.36 4.29
C ALA A 175 14.46 -6.33 4.42
N PHE A 176 14.17 -7.62 4.55
CA PHE A 176 15.17 -8.68 4.57
C PHE A 176 14.61 -9.98 3.96
N PRO A 177 15.47 -10.83 3.34
CA PRO A 177 15.00 -12.02 2.64
C PRO A 177 14.28 -13.02 3.54
N GLY A 178 13.20 -13.60 3.04
CA GLY A 178 12.44 -14.66 3.73
C GLY A 178 11.43 -14.17 4.75
N ALA A 179 11.30 -12.88 4.97
CA ALA A 179 10.36 -12.29 5.91
C ALA A 179 8.97 -12.08 5.31
N MET A 180 7.99 -11.85 6.18
CA MET A 180 6.63 -11.49 5.81
C MET A 180 6.24 -10.16 6.46
N MET A 181 5.72 -9.22 5.68
CA MET A 181 5.20 -7.95 6.21
C MET A 181 3.88 -7.55 5.58
N ILE A 182 3.14 -6.71 6.29
CA ILE A 182 2.00 -6.00 5.72
C ILE A 182 2.22 -4.49 5.78
N GLY A 183 1.61 -3.78 4.85
CA GLY A 183 1.69 -2.32 4.83
C GLY A 183 0.39 -1.68 4.36
N THR A 184 0.07 -0.50 4.90
CA THR A 184 -1.18 0.20 4.55
C THR A 184 -1.10 0.98 3.23
N ASP A 185 -0.25 0.52 2.34
CA ASP A 185 -0.15 1.02 0.97
C ASP A 185 -0.09 -0.14 -0.03
N SER A 186 -0.68 0.05 -1.21
CA SER A 186 -0.77 -0.97 -2.26
C SER A 186 0.58 -1.36 -2.87
N HIS A 187 1.63 -0.52 -2.76
CA HIS A 187 2.96 -0.79 -3.28
C HIS A 187 3.94 -1.36 -2.24
N THR A 188 3.44 -1.80 -1.08
CA THR A 188 4.19 -2.61 -0.11
C THR A 188 4.96 -3.77 -0.76
N PRO A 189 4.46 -4.43 -1.83
CA PRO A 189 5.20 -5.44 -2.59
C PRO A 189 6.61 -5.04 -3.07
N ASN A 190 6.96 -3.75 -3.10
CA ASN A 190 8.32 -3.27 -3.40
C ASN A 190 9.41 -4.00 -2.60
N ALA A 191 9.13 -4.36 -1.34
CA ALA A 191 10.06 -5.09 -0.48
C ALA A 191 10.35 -6.54 -0.95
N GLY A 192 9.55 -7.07 -1.88
CA GLY A 192 9.85 -8.33 -2.58
C GLY A 192 11.14 -8.29 -3.40
N GLY A 193 11.65 -7.08 -3.72
CA GLY A 193 12.97 -6.87 -4.27
C GLY A 193 14.13 -7.34 -3.38
N LEU A 194 13.87 -7.44 -2.07
CA LEU A 194 14.75 -8.09 -1.08
C LEU A 194 14.20 -9.46 -0.60
N GLY A 195 13.40 -10.15 -1.40
CA GLY A 195 12.97 -11.52 -1.11
C GLY A 195 11.96 -11.66 0.02
N MET A 196 11.16 -10.63 0.28
CA MET A 196 10.04 -10.68 1.23
C MET A 196 8.73 -11.12 0.55
N VAL A 197 7.80 -11.65 1.34
CA VAL A 197 6.37 -11.62 1.05
C VAL A 197 5.78 -10.38 1.75
N ALA A 198 5.65 -9.30 0.99
CA ALA A 198 5.22 -8.01 1.50
C ALA A 198 3.89 -7.62 0.84
N ILE A 199 2.83 -7.43 1.64
CA ILE A 199 1.45 -7.34 1.13
C ILE A 199 0.81 -6.01 1.52
N GLY A 200 0.21 -5.34 0.53
CA GLY A 200 -0.59 -4.13 0.73
C GLY A 200 -1.97 -4.47 1.32
N VAL A 201 -2.33 -3.81 2.42
CA VAL A 201 -3.56 -4.09 3.20
C VAL A 201 -4.30 -2.81 3.58
N GLY A 202 -5.49 -2.95 4.17
CA GLY A 202 -6.21 -1.84 4.79
C GLY A 202 -5.74 -1.54 6.22
N GLY A 203 -6.17 -0.37 6.76
CA GLY A 203 -5.82 0.02 8.13
C GLY A 203 -6.29 -0.98 9.20
N ALA A 204 -7.44 -1.64 9.01
CA ALA A 204 -7.94 -2.65 9.94
C ALA A 204 -7.02 -3.88 10.06
N ASP A 205 -6.43 -4.32 8.95
CA ASP A 205 -5.48 -5.44 8.96
C ASP A 205 -4.17 -5.05 9.69
N ALA A 206 -3.73 -3.81 9.51
CA ALA A 206 -2.58 -3.28 10.26
C ALA A 206 -2.85 -3.28 11.76
N VAL A 207 -4.05 -2.88 12.19
CA VAL A 207 -4.47 -2.91 13.60
C VAL A 207 -4.44 -4.34 14.15
N ASP A 208 -4.94 -5.34 13.40
CA ASP A 208 -4.92 -6.73 13.84
C ASP A 208 -3.49 -7.20 14.15
N VAL A 209 -2.57 -6.99 13.21
CA VAL A 209 -1.17 -7.42 13.39
C VAL A 209 -0.48 -6.63 14.49
N MET A 210 -0.70 -5.32 14.58
CA MET A 210 -0.17 -4.49 15.67
C MET A 210 -0.69 -4.90 17.05
N THR A 211 -1.91 -5.44 17.12
CA THR A 211 -2.50 -5.94 18.38
C THR A 211 -2.17 -7.40 18.67
N GLY A 212 -1.51 -8.10 17.75
CA GLY A 212 -1.13 -9.51 17.88
C GLY A 212 -2.24 -10.49 17.56
N MET A 213 -3.27 -10.04 16.84
CA MET A 213 -4.30 -10.94 16.30
C MET A 213 -3.77 -11.68 15.05
N PRO A 214 -4.25 -12.89 14.77
CA PRO A 214 -3.95 -13.58 13.54
C PRO A 214 -4.46 -12.78 12.34
N TRP A 215 -3.62 -12.67 11.30
CA TRP A 215 -3.99 -12.02 10.06
C TRP A 215 -4.46 -13.07 9.03
N GLU A 216 -5.67 -12.91 8.52
CA GLU A 216 -6.28 -13.86 7.60
C GLU A 216 -6.03 -13.51 6.14
N LEU A 217 -5.50 -14.47 5.37
CA LEU A 217 -5.34 -14.38 3.93
C LEU A 217 -5.87 -15.66 3.28
N LYS A 218 -6.51 -15.53 2.13
CA LYS A 218 -6.84 -16.67 1.27
C LYS A 218 -5.55 -17.22 0.69
N MET A 219 -5.27 -18.55 0.87
CA MET A 219 -4.02 -19.15 0.38
C MET A 219 -3.80 -18.80 -1.08
N PRO A 220 -2.76 -18.02 -1.43
CA PRO A 220 -2.63 -17.49 -2.77
C PRO A 220 -2.25 -18.58 -3.78
N LYS A 221 -2.65 -18.39 -5.03
CA LYS A 221 -2.01 -19.07 -6.17
C LYS A 221 -0.58 -18.55 -6.33
N VAL A 222 0.25 -19.27 -7.04
CA VAL A 222 1.63 -18.86 -7.33
C VAL A 222 1.86 -18.85 -8.83
N ILE A 223 2.15 -17.66 -9.38
CA ILE A 223 2.52 -17.48 -10.78
C ILE A 223 4.04 -17.43 -10.86
N GLY A 224 4.66 -18.32 -11.63
CA GLY A 224 6.08 -18.31 -11.88
C GLY A 224 6.44 -17.47 -13.10
N VAL A 225 7.35 -16.50 -12.96
CA VAL A 225 7.91 -15.75 -14.10
C VAL A 225 9.39 -16.09 -14.23
N LYS A 226 9.70 -16.88 -15.26
CA LYS A 226 11.06 -17.29 -15.60
C LYS A 226 11.72 -16.25 -16.48
N LEU A 227 12.80 -15.66 -15.97
CA LEU A 227 13.59 -14.67 -16.69
C LEU A 227 14.89 -15.33 -17.20
N THR A 228 15.19 -15.13 -18.48
CA THR A 228 16.43 -15.57 -19.12
C THR A 228 17.15 -14.39 -19.75
N GLY A 229 18.39 -14.58 -20.19
CA GLY A 229 19.17 -13.50 -20.81
C GLY A 229 19.55 -12.38 -19.84
N LYS A 230 19.83 -11.18 -20.40
CA LYS A 230 20.20 -9.98 -19.63
C LYS A 230 19.64 -8.73 -20.31
N LEU A 231 19.28 -7.72 -19.52
CA LEU A 231 18.92 -6.40 -20.00
C LEU A 231 20.10 -5.69 -20.68
N GLY A 232 19.83 -4.86 -21.67
CA GLY A 232 20.86 -4.10 -22.37
C GLY A 232 20.35 -2.84 -23.09
N GLY A 233 21.24 -1.93 -23.40
CA GLY A 233 20.89 -0.71 -24.12
C GLY A 233 19.93 0.19 -23.34
N TRP A 234 18.78 0.50 -23.95
CA TRP A 234 17.75 1.36 -23.38
C TRP A 234 16.75 0.63 -22.48
N THR A 235 16.85 -0.71 -22.35
CA THR A 235 15.95 -1.46 -21.48
C THR A 235 16.37 -1.40 -20.02
N SER A 236 15.39 -1.46 -19.13
CA SER A 236 15.56 -1.49 -17.68
C SER A 236 14.61 -2.48 -17.02
N SER A 237 14.73 -2.65 -15.71
CA SER A 237 13.81 -3.51 -14.93
C SER A 237 12.35 -3.06 -15.05
N LYS A 238 12.11 -1.75 -15.31
CA LYS A 238 10.76 -1.23 -15.55
C LYS A 238 10.10 -1.90 -16.76
N ASP A 239 10.84 -2.14 -17.83
CA ASP A 239 10.30 -2.72 -19.06
C ASP A 239 9.88 -4.18 -18.87
N VAL A 240 10.51 -4.89 -17.93
CA VAL A 240 10.10 -6.25 -17.54
C VAL A 240 8.67 -6.26 -17.01
N ILE A 241 8.39 -5.41 -16.03
CA ILE A 241 7.05 -5.37 -15.42
C ILE A 241 6.00 -4.73 -16.34
N LEU A 242 6.37 -3.77 -17.18
CA LEU A 242 5.48 -3.24 -18.21
C LEU A 242 5.06 -4.32 -19.21
N LYS A 243 5.99 -5.20 -19.61
CA LYS A 243 5.71 -6.37 -20.43
C LYS A 243 4.82 -7.38 -19.70
N VAL A 244 5.11 -7.69 -18.44
CA VAL A 244 4.30 -8.61 -17.62
C VAL A 244 2.87 -8.06 -17.45
N ALA A 245 2.72 -6.74 -17.26
CA ALA A 245 1.42 -6.09 -17.19
C ALA A 245 0.62 -6.26 -18.49
N GLY A 246 1.27 -6.16 -19.64
CA GLY A 246 0.64 -6.43 -20.94
C GLY A 246 0.20 -7.89 -21.11
N ILE A 247 0.91 -8.85 -20.49
CA ILE A 247 0.58 -10.29 -20.56
C ILE A 247 -0.54 -10.66 -19.59
N LEU A 248 -0.43 -10.28 -18.32
CA LEU A 248 -1.36 -10.66 -17.26
C LEU A 248 -2.60 -9.77 -17.20
N THR A 249 -2.52 -8.56 -17.73
CA THR A 249 -3.49 -7.48 -17.55
C THR A 249 -3.68 -7.06 -16.09
N VAL A 250 -4.55 -6.10 -15.82
CA VAL A 250 -4.82 -5.60 -14.45
C VAL A 250 -5.53 -6.61 -13.54
N LYS A 251 -5.91 -7.78 -14.05
CA LYS A 251 -6.66 -8.80 -13.29
C LYS A 251 -5.98 -10.17 -13.22
N GLY A 252 -4.98 -10.44 -14.07
CA GLY A 252 -4.39 -11.76 -14.19
C GLY A 252 -3.67 -12.27 -12.95
N GLY A 253 -3.15 -11.36 -12.12
CA GLY A 253 -2.51 -11.67 -10.84
C GLY A 253 -3.46 -11.79 -9.65
N THR A 254 -4.77 -11.59 -9.82
CA THR A 254 -5.73 -11.54 -8.71
C THR A 254 -5.71 -12.82 -7.87
N GLY A 255 -5.47 -12.67 -6.57
CA GLY A 255 -5.37 -13.79 -5.62
C GLY A 255 -4.14 -14.66 -5.81
N ALA A 256 -3.11 -14.16 -6.51
CA ALA A 256 -1.85 -14.85 -6.72
C ALA A 256 -0.66 -14.04 -6.17
N ILE A 257 0.42 -14.73 -5.84
CA ILE A 257 1.76 -14.18 -5.62
C ILE A 257 2.58 -14.49 -6.86
N VAL A 258 3.34 -13.50 -7.35
CA VAL A 258 4.21 -13.67 -8.50
C VAL A 258 5.64 -13.93 -8.02
N GLU A 259 6.20 -15.09 -8.33
CA GLU A 259 7.56 -15.48 -8.01
C GLU A 259 8.44 -15.42 -9.24
N TYR A 260 9.46 -14.57 -9.23
CA TYR A 260 10.41 -14.40 -10.33
C TYR A 260 11.66 -15.26 -10.09
N PHE A 261 12.08 -15.99 -11.11
CA PHE A 261 13.21 -16.91 -11.02
C PHE A 261 13.98 -17.04 -12.35
N GLY A 262 15.06 -17.80 -12.33
CA GLY A 262 15.88 -18.06 -13.50
C GLY A 262 17.13 -17.18 -13.59
N PRO A 263 18.03 -17.46 -14.57
CA PRO A 263 19.32 -16.75 -14.68
C PRO A 263 19.17 -15.25 -15.00
N GLY A 264 18.11 -14.87 -15.72
CA GLY A 264 17.78 -13.46 -15.95
C GLY A 264 17.44 -12.72 -14.66
N ALA A 265 16.69 -13.34 -13.74
CA ALA A 265 16.37 -12.76 -12.45
C ALA A 265 17.64 -12.48 -11.61
N ALA A 266 18.60 -13.40 -11.60
CA ALA A 266 19.88 -13.23 -10.94
C ALA A 266 20.77 -12.13 -11.56
N SER A 267 20.48 -11.69 -12.78
CA SER A 267 21.22 -10.61 -13.46
C SER A 267 20.71 -9.21 -13.11
N LEU A 268 19.56 -9.09 -12.44
CA LEU A 268 18.94 -7.82 -12.05
C LEU A 268 19.51 -7.30 -10.72
N SER A 269 19.58 -5.98 -10.59
CA SER A 269 19.89 -5.31 -9.32
C SER A 269 18.78 -5.52 -8.29
N CYS A 270 19.09 -5.29 -7.02
CA CYS A 270 18.10 -5.35 -5.94
C CYS A 270 16.98 -4.29 -6.14
N THR A 271 17.35 -3.06 -6.47
CA THR A 271 16.40 -1.96 -6.74
C THR A 271 15.57 -2.23 -7.99
N GLY A 272 16.16 -2.81 -9.03
CA GLY A 272 15.42 -3.25 -10.22
C GLY A 272 14.38 -4.34 -9.93
N LYS A 273 14.71 -5.30 -9.06
CA LYS A 273 13.74 -6.28 -8.55
C LYS A 273 12.63 -5.60 -7.74
N GLY A 274 12.99 -4.58 -6.93
CA GLY A 274 12.02 -3.75 -6.22
C GLY A 274 11.04 -3.07 -7.16
N THR A 275 11.52 -2.48 -8.26
CA THR A 275 10.67 -1.88 -9.32
C THR A 275 9.68 -2.89 -9.90
N ILE A 276 10.13 -4.11 -10.20
CA ILE A 276 9.27 -5.18 -10.75
C ILE A 276 8.20 -5.57 -9.72
N CYS A 277 8.57 -5.82 -8.47
CA CYS A 277 7.64 -6.18 -7.40
C CYS A 277 6.64 -5.05 -7.10
N ASN A 278 7.09 -3.80 -7.12
CA ASN A 278 6.27 -2.61 -6.88
C ASN A 278 5.05 -2.58 -7.81
N MET A 279 5.27 -2.70 -9.11
CA MET A 279 4.18 -2.71 -10.09
C MET A 279 3.41 -4.05 -10.18
N GLY A 280 3.76 -5.05 -9.39
CA GLY A 280 2.93 -6.24 -9.20
C GLY A 280 1.53 -5.91 -8.67
N ALA A 281 1.37 -4.79 -7.96
CA ALA A 281 0.07 -4.27 -7.56
C ALA A 281 -0.84 -3.94 -8.75
N GLU A 282 -0.26 -3.52 -9.88
CA GLU A 282 -1.01 -3.08 -11.08
C GLU A 282 -1.55 -4.23 -11.92
N ILE A 283 -1.04 -5.43 -11.74
CA ILE A 283 -1.59 -6.66 -12.33
C ILE A 283 -2.56 -7.40 -11.40
N GLY A 284 -2.93 -6.76 -10.28
CA GLY A 284 -3.84 -7.32 -9.28
C GLY A 284 -3.22 -8.39 -8.39
N ALA A 285 -1.90 -8.60 -8.44
CA ALA A 285 -1.22 -9.58 -7.60
C ALA A 285 -1.30 -9.22 -6.11
N THR A 286 -1.41 -10.23 -5.26
CA THR A 286 -1.34 -10.08 -3.79
C THR A 286 0.01 -9.50 -3.40
N THR A 287 1.08 -10.03 -3.99
CA THR A 287 2.45 -9.52 -3.92
C THR A 287 3.32 -10.15 -5.00
N SER A 288 4.59 -9.75 -5.04
CA SER A 288 5.63 -10.33 -5.90
C SER A 288 6.91 -10.53 -5.10
N THR A 289 7.72 -11.52 -5.47
CA THR A 289 8.98 -11.80 -4.74
C THR A 289 10.05 -12.40 -5.66
N PHE A 290 11.31 -12.30 -5.23
CA PHE A 290 12.49 -12.89 -5.83
C PHE A 290 13.25 -13.72 -4.79
N GLY A 291 13.93 -14.79 -5.24
CA GLY A 291 14.86 -15.53 -4.39
C GLY A 291 16.09 -14.70 -4.03
N TYR A 292 16.64 -14.95 -2.83
CA TYR A 292 17.86 -14.28 -2.34
C TYR A 292 19.08 -14.58 -3.21
N ASP A 293 19.81 -13.53 -3.57
CA ASP A 293 21.00 -13.61 -4.41
C ASP A 293 22.09 -12.58 -4.05
N GLU A 294 23.17 -12.56 -4.84
CA GLU A 294 24.32 -11.67 -4.63
C GLU A 294 23.96 -10.17 -4.76
N ALA A 295 23.00 -9.80 -5.63
CA ALA A 295 22.59 -8.40 -5.76
C ALA A 295 21.93 -7.91 -4.46
N MET A 296 21.08 -8.75 -3.86
CA MET A 296 20.46 -8.45 -2.56
C MET A 296 21.50 -8.37 -1.44
N SER A 297 22.49 -9.28 -1.42
CA SER A 297 23.58 -9.25 -0.44
C SER A 297 24.40 -7.96 -0.56
N ARG A 298 24.74 -7.53 -1.79
CA ARG A 298 25.45 -6.26 -2.03
C ARG A 298 24.65 -5.06 -1.55
N TYR A 299 23.35 -5.02 -1.84
CA TYR A 299 22.46 -3.93 -1.43
C TYR A 299 22.34 -3.84 0.10
N LEU A 300 22.15 -4.96 0.80
CA LEU A 300 22.14 -5.01 2.26
C LEU A 300 23.44 -4.45 2.85
N ARG A 301 24.59 -4.84 2.30
CA ARG A 301 25.89 -4.33 2.76
C ARG A 301 26.06 -2.83 2.48
N ALA A 302 25.63 -2.37 1.32
CA ALA A 302 25.73 -0.98 0.92
C ALA A 302 24.83 -0.06 1.77
N THR A 303 23.67 -0.56 2.22
CA THR A 303 22.73 0.16 3.09
C THR A 303 23.01 -0.05 4.59
N GLY A 304 24.24 -0.43 4.97
CA GLY A 304 24.68 -0.55 6.36
C GLY A 304 24.17 -1.80 7.10
N ARG A 305 23.61 -2.79 6.37
CA ARG A 305 23.03 -4.02 6.94
C ARG A 305 23.88 -5.26 6.64
N ALA A 306 25.21 -5.12 6.78
CA ALA A 306 26.16 -6.22 6.51
C ALA A 306 25.90 -7.46 7.38
N GLU A 307 25.47 -7.28 8.64
CA GLU A 307 25.12 -8.39 9.54
C GLU A 307 23.90 -9.16 9.04
N VAL A 308 22.88 -8.45 8.51
CA VAL A 308 21.70 -9.07 7.90
C VAL A 308 22.10 -9.90 6.68
N ALA A 309 22.98 -9.36 5.82
CA ALA A 309 23.50 -10.11 4.69
C ALA A 309 24.25 -11.38 5.12
N GLN A 310 25.07 -11.29 6.18
CA GLN A 310 25.80 -12.44 6.71
C GLN A 310 24.87 -13.52 7.27
N LEU A 311 23.81 -13.12 7.98
CA LEU A 311 22.80 -14.03 8.49
C LEU A 311 22.02 -14.70 7.35
N ALA A 312 21.61 -13.95 6.32
CA ALA A 312 20.94 -14.47 5.15
C ALA A 312 21.81 -15.46 4.37
N ASP A 313 23.12 -15.19 4.23
CA ASP A 313 24.07 -16.08 3.58
C ASP A 313 24.15 -17.47 4.26
N GLN A 314 23.94 -17.55 5.59
CA GLN A 314 23.96 -18.81 6.35
C GLN A 314 22.73 -19.70 6.08
N VAL A 315 21.61 -19.12 5.68
CA VAL A 315 20.35 -19.81 5.43
C VAL A 315 19.89 -19.70 3.96
N ARG A 316 20.81 -19.39 3.06
CA ARG A 316 20.59 -19.09 1.64
C ARG A 316 19.68 -20.11 0.94
N ASP A 317 19.85 -21.40 1.18
CA ASP A 317 19.06 -22.46 0.54
C ASP A 317 17.58 -22.45 0.95
N HIS A 318 17.27 -21.82 2.06
CA HIS A 318 15.90 -21.61 2.54
C HIS A 318 15.27 -20.32 2.02
N LEU A 319 16.06 -19.41 1.43
CA LEU A 319 15.67 -18.11 0.91
C LEU A 319 15.48 -18.10 -0.62
N THR A 320 15.35 -19.27 -1.20
CA THR A 320 15.02 -19.50 -2.63
C THR A 320 14.12 -20.72 -2.74
N GLY A 321 13.42 -20.89 -3.84
CA GLY A 321 12.61 -22.11 -4.08
C GLY A 321 13.50 -23.36 -4.16
N ASP A 322 12.91 -24.52 -3.94
CA ASP A 322 13.64 -25.78 -4.13
C ASP A 322 14.02 -25.95 -5.61
N PRO A 323 15.20 -26.49 -5.91
CA PRO A 323 15.69 -26.60 -7.30
C PRO A 323 14.71 -27.31 -8.25
N GLU A 324 13.97 -28.31 -7.74
CA GLU A 324 12.97 -29.06 -8.49
C GLU A 324 11.83 -28.18 -8.97
N CYS A 325 11.43 -27.16 -8.17
CA CYS A 325 10.38 -26.22 -8.53
C CYS A 325 10.76 -25.38 -9.75
N TYR A 326 12.04 -25.04 -9.89
CA TYR A 326 12.56 -24.23 -11.00
C TYR A 326 12.96 -25.07 -12.21
N ALA A 327 13.31 -26.35 -11.99
CA ALA A 327 13.60 -27.30 -13.07
C ALA A 327 12.32 -27.74 -13.81
N ASN A 328 11.21 -27.91 -13.07
CA ASN A 328 9.92 -28.33 -13.61
C ASN A 328 8.81 -27.37 -13.17
N PRO A 329 8.84 -26.10 -13.59
CA PRO A 329 7.96 -25.08 -13.02
C PRO A 329 6.47 -25.37 -13.25
N ALA A 330 6.08 -26.06 -14.31
CA ALA A 330 4.69 -26.42 -14.58
C ALA A 330 4.06 -27.34 -13.52
N ASP A 331 4.88 -28.05 -12.72
CA ASP A 331 4.39 -28.95 -11.66
C ASP A 331 4.13 -28.22 -10.34
N TYR A 332 4.71 -27.03 -10.15
CA TYR A 332 4.70 -26.32 -8.86
C TYR A 332 4.03 -24.95 -8.90
N PHE A 333 3.94 -24.32 -10.07
CA PHE A 333 3.30 -23.02 -10.27
C PHE A 333 1.93 -23.20 -10.93
N ASP A 334 0.96 -22.38 -10.53
CA ASP A 334 -0.39 -22.39 -11.14
C ASP A 334 -0.40 -21.84 -12.58
N GLN A 335 0.61 -21.02 -12.90
CA GLN A 335 0.87 -20.48 -14.25
C GLN A 335 2.36 -20.18 -14.38
N VAL A 336 2.91 -20.34 -15.58
CA VAL A 336 4.31 -20.00 -15.89
C VAL A 336 4.36 -19.05 -17.08
N ILE A 337 5.17 -18.00 -16.94
CA ILE A 337 5.47 -17.02 -18.00
C ILE A 337 6.99 -17.02 -18.19
N GLU A 338 7.45 -17.03 -19.44
CA GLU A 338 8.88 -16.93 -19.77
C GLU A 338 9.16 -15.62 -20.52
N ILE A 339 10.22 -14.91 -20.13
CA ILE A 339 10.67 -13.68 -20.78
C ILE A 339 12.19 -13.74 -20.96
N ASP A 340 12.63 -13.56 -22.20
CA ASP A 340 14.04 -13.37 -22.52
C ASP A 340 14.38 -11.87 -22.48
N LEU A 341 15.14 -11.47 -21.48
CA LEU A 341 15.57 -10.09 -21.28
C LEU A 341 16.45 -9.56 -22.41
N SER A 342 17.13 -10.46 -23.15
CA SER A 342 18.01 -10.06 -24.26
C SER A 342 17.24 -9.60 -25.50
N THR A 343 15.98 -9.99 -25.62
CA THR A 343 15.10 -9.61 -26.73
C THR A 343 14.07 -8.55 -26.35
N LEU A 344 14.04 -8.16 -25.07
CA LEU A 344 13.12 -7.15 -24.57
C LEU A 344 13.54 -5.78 -25.08
N GLU A 345 12.60 -5.04 -25.63
CA GLU A 345 12.75 -3.62 -25.95
C GLU A 345 12.01 -2.75 -24.93
N PRO A 346 12.34 -1.45 -24.81
CA PRO A 346 11.60 -0.55 -23.94
C PRO A 346 10.10 -0.56 -24.23
N HIS A 347 9.28 -0.47 -23.19
CA HIS A 347 7.82 -0.44 -23.27
C HIS A 347 7.26 0.88 -22.76
N ILE A 348 6.16 1.30 -23.35
CA ILE A 348 5.36 2.44 -22.91
C ILE A 348 3.93 1.96 -22.74
N ASN A 349 3.40 2.04 -21.52
CA ASN A 349 2.07 1.54 -21.20
C ASN A 349 1.08 2.70 -21.03
N GLY A 350 -0.13 2.53 -21.56
CA GLY A 350 -1.20 3.52 -21.45
C GLY A 350 -1.73 4.03 -22.78
N PRO A 351 -2.63 5.05 -22.73
CA PRO A 351 -3.07 5.76 -21.53
C PRO A 351 -4.20 5.04 -20.77
N TYR A 352 -4.57 5.55 -19.59
CA TYR A 352 -5.71 5.16 -18.75
C TYR A 352 -5.62 3.83 -18.04
N THR A 353 -4.75 2.93 -18.45
CA THR A 353 -4.54 1.63 -17.82
C THR A 353 -3.08 1.20 -17.95
N PRO A 354 -2.49 0.61 -16.89
CA PRO A 354 -1.09 0.21 -16.91
C PRO A 354 -0.81 -1.07 -17.73
N ASP A 355 -1.83 -1.75 -18.22
CA ASP A 355 -1.71 -3.00 -19.01
C ASP A 355 -1.81 -2.82 -20.53
N LEU A 356 -2.12 -1.62 -21.01
CA LEU A 356 -2.04 -1.30 -22.44
C LEU A 356 -0.58 -1.08 -22.84
N ALA A 357 0.12 -2.17 -23.10
CA ALA A 357 1.57 -2.20 -23.30
C ALA A 357 1.96 -2.08 -24.78
N TRP A 358 2.79 -1.10 -25.09
CA TRP A 358 3.34 -0.85 -26.42
C TRP A 358 4.86 -1.02 -26.41
N PRO A 359 5.43 -1.93 -27.23
CA PRO A 359 6.85 -1.84 -27.53
C PRO A 359 7.19 -0.49 -28.15
N ILE A 360 8.35 0.08 -27.80
CA ILE A 360 8.72 1.43 -28.29
C ILE A 360 8.82 1.50 -29.82
N SER A 361 9.09 0.38 -30.47
CA SER A 361 9.13 0.28 -31.94
C SER A 361 7.75 0.53 -32.56
N GLU A 362 6.66 0.23 -31.89
CA GLU A 362 5.26 0.34 -32.34
C GLU A 362 4.56 1.60 -31.80
N PHE A 363 5.06 2.20 -30.72
CA PHE A 363 4.37 3.23 -29.97
C PHE A 363 4.06 4.51 -30.80
N ALA A 364 4.99 4.95 -31.65
CA ALA A 364 4.75 6.12 -32.51
C ALA A 364 3.60 5.90 -33.51
N ALA A 365 3.39 4.66 -33.99
CA ALA A 365 2.26 4.32 -34.82
C ALA A 365 0.95 4.33 -34.00
N ALA A 366 0.97 3.78 -32.79
CA ALA A 366 -0.18 3.78 -31.88
C ALA A 366 -0.62 5.21 -31.50
N VAL A 367 0.31 6.13 -31.24
CA VAL A 367 0.02 7.55 -30.96
C VAL A 367 -0.78 8.17 -32.10
N LYS A 368 -0.40 7.91 -33.35
CA LYS A 368 -1.09 8.43 -34.54
C LYS A 368 -2.46 7.77 -34.77
N GLU A 369 -2.51 6.44 -34.65
CA GLU A 369 -3.74 5.66 -34.87
C GLU A 369 -4.85 6.05 -33.88
N HIS A 370 -4.48 6.23 -32.61
CA HIS A 370 -5.42 6.57 -31.55
C HIS A 370 -5.60 8.09 -31.33
N ASN A 371 -4.95 8.94 -32.18
CA ASN A 371 -4.99 10.39 -32.08
C ASN A 371 -4.62 10.93 -30.68
N TYR A 372 -3.61 10.33 -30.05
CA TYR A 372 -3.08 10.87 -28.79
C TYR A 372 -2.33 12.17 -29.05
N PRO A 373 -2.43 13.18 -28.15
CA PRO A 373 -1.66 14.42 -28.30
C PRO A 373 -0.16 14.12 -28.40
N GLN A 374 0.44 14.44 -29.55
CA GLN A 374 1.85 14.13 -29.82
C GLN A 374 2.78 15.02 -29.00
N LYS A 375 2.43 16.32 -28.80
CA LYS A 375 3.20 17.20 -27.94
C LYS A 375 3.22 16.62 -26.52
N LEU A 376 4.40 16.34 -26.03
CA LEU A 376 4.61 15.94 -24.65
C LEU A 376 4.71 17.20 -23.77
N GLU A 377 3.80 17.35 -22.81
CA GLU A 377 3.79 18.53 -21.95
C GLU A 377 4.64 18.35 -20.71
N VAL A 378 4.58 17.17 -20.07
CA VAL A 378 5.33 16.90 -18.84
C VAL A 378 5.96 15.51 -18.87
N GLY A 379 7.22 15.42 -18.48
CA GLY A 379 7.92 14.19 -18.12
C GLY A 379 8.17 14.17 -16.61
N LEU A 380 7.81 13.07 -15.93
CA LEU A 380 8.00 12.94 -14.48
C LEU A 380 8.75 11.64 -14.17
N ILE A 381 9.90 11.75 -13.48
CA ILE A 381 10.65 10.58 -13.00
C ILE A 381 10.65 10.51 -11.47
N GLY A 382 10.73 9.30 -10.91
CA GLY A 382 10.72 9.06 -9.48
C GLY A 382 9.54 8.22 -9.01
N SER A 383 8.89 8.66 -7.92
CA SER A 383 7.91 7.86 -7.16
C SER A 383 8.55 6.64 -6.50
N CYS A 384 7.80 5.83 -5.77
CA CYS A 384 8.33 4.61 -5.14
C CYS A 384 8.85 3.57 -6.15
N THR A 385 8.43 3.66 -7.41
CA THR A 385 8.75 2.65 -8.43
C THR A 385 10.16 2.84 -9.02
N ASN A 386 10.53 4.09 -9.35
CA ASN A 386 11.79 4.39 -10.03
C ASN A 386 12.46 5.65 -9.46
N SER A 387 12.91 5.58 -8.24
CA SER A 387 13.58 6.68 -7.54
C SER A 387 14.82 6.24 -6.77
N SER A 388 15.34 5.04 -7.08
CA SER A 388 16.58 4.52 -6.53
C SER A 388 17.80 5.26 -7.08
N TYR A 389 18.97 5.05 -6.46
CA TYR A 389 20.22 5.58 -6.97
C TYR A 389 20.47 5.16 -8.42
N GLU A 390 20.25 3.87 -8.74
CA GLU A 390 20.42 3.32 -10.08
C GLU A 390 19.50 4.00 -11.11
N ASP A 391 18.22 4.15 -10.79
CA ASP A 391 17.24 4.79 -11.66
C ASP A 391 17.66 6.23 -12.00
N LEU A 392 18.06 7.01 -10.97
CA LEU A 392 18.45 8.38 -11.13
C LEU A 392 19.80 8.52 -11.85
N ASP A 393 20.77 7.63 -11.60
CA ASP A 393 22.08 7.70 -12.27
C ASP A 393 21.95 7.37 -13.77
N ARG A 394 21.15 6.35 -14.13
CA ARG A 394 20.86 6.03 -15.54
C ARG A 394 20.16 7.18 -16.26
N ALA A 395 19.14 7.77 -15.66
CA ALA A 395 18.44 8.94 -16.21
C ALA A 395 19.37 10.18 -16.30
N ALA A 396 20.19 10.43 -15.27
CA ALA A 396 21.16 11.51 -15.27
C ALA A 396 22.24 11.36 -16.36
N SER A 397 22.58 10.11 -16.73
CA SER A 397 23.50 9.88 -17.86
C SER A 397 22.92 10.41 -19.19
N VAL A 398 21.60 10.29 -19.38
CA VAL A 398 20.90 10.87 -20.55
C VAL A 398 20.89 12.41 -20.45
N ALA A 399 20.67 12.97 -19.27
CA ALA A 399 20.70 14.41 -19.02
C ALA A 399 22.10 15.01 -19.30
N ARG A 400 23.17 14.35 -18.83
CA ARG A 400 24.56 14.75 -19.12
C ARG A 400 24.87 14.72 -20.62
N GLN A 401 24.38 13.72 -21.35
CA GLN A 401 24.50 13.66 -22.80
C GLN A 401 23.76 14.82 -23.47
N ALA A 402 22.53 15.12 -23.03
CA ALA A 402 21.75 16.24 -23.54
C ALA A 402 22.52 17.57 -23.39
N LYS A 403 23.04 17.84 -22.19
CA LYS A 403 23.88 19.03 -21.94
C LYS A 403 25.09 19.06 -22.88
N ALA A 404 25.86 17.98 -22.99
CA ALA A 404 27.04 17.89 -23.83
C ALA A 404 26.74 18.11 -25.33
N LYS A 405 25.53 17.76 -25.77
CA LYS A 405 25.04 17.89 -27.15
C LYS A 405 24.24 19.19 -27.39
N ASN A 406 24.23 20.12 -26.43
CA ASN A 406 23.47 21.39 -26.45
C ASN A 406 21.95 21.18 -26.63
N LEU A 407 21.39 20.22 -25.87
CA LEU A 407 19.96 19.97 -25.76
C LEU A 407 19.47 20.39 -24.38
N LYS A 408 18.21 20.81 -24.31
CA LYS A 408 17.44 21.02 -23.08
C LYS A 408 16.10 20.31 -23.19
N VAL A 409 15.41 20.14 -22.08
CA VAL A 409 14.04 19.63 -22.10
C VAL A 409 13.13 20.63 -22.83
N LYS A 410 12.22 20.08 -23.64
CA LYS A 410 11.16 20.86 -24.33
C LYS A 410 9.81 20.70 -23.64
N SER A 411 9.70 19.74 -22.74
CA SER A 411 8.58 19.54 -21.84
C SER A 411 8.95 20.03 -20.44
N GLU A 412 7.97 20.34 -19.61
CA GLU A 412 8.19 20.39 -18.16
C GLU A 412 8.78 19.05 -17.71
N PHE A 413 9.78 19.09 -16.81
CA PHE A 413 10.45 17.86 -16.37
C PHE A 413 10.69 17.91 -14.87
N THR A 414 10.18 16.90 -14.16
CA THR A 414 10.31 16.82 -12.71
C THR A 414 10.97 15.52 -12.25
N VAL A 415 11.72 15.61 -11.15
CA VAL A 415 12.49 14.52 -10.58
C VAL A 415 12.17 14.39 -9.09
N THR A 416 11.74 13.21 -8.66
CA THR A 416 11.44 12.93 -7.25
C THR A 416 12.40 11.86 -6.72
N PRO A 417 13.40 12.21 -5.87
CA PRO A 417 14.22 11.23 -5.18
C PRO A 417 13.40 10.35 -4.22
N GLY A 418 13.82 9.09 -4.00
CA GLY A 418 13.04 8.14 -3.23
C GLY A 418 13.10 8.34 -1.72
N SER A 419 14.20 8.85 -1.23
CA SER A 419 14.44 9.08 0.20
C SER A 419 15.48 10.17 0.40
N GLU A 420 15.61 10.64 1.62
CA GLU A 420 16.67 11.60 1.97
C GLU A 420 18.06 10.97 1.81
N LEU A 421 18.21 9.68 2.07
CA LEU A 421 19.44 8.93 1.78
C LEU A 421 19.80 9.01 0.29
N ILE A 422 18.83 8.76 -0.59
CA ILE A 422 19.02 8.85 -2.04
C ILE A 422 19.29 10.30 -2.46
N ARG A 423 18.43 11.24 -2.02
CA ARG A 423 18.53 12.66 -2.40
C ARG A 423 19.91 13.24 -2.06
N PHE A 424 20.39 13.01 -0.82
CA PHE A 424 21.69 13.49 -0.38
C PHE A 424 22.83 12.85 -1.20
N THR A 425 22.76 11.54 -1.43
CA THR A 425 23.78 10.80 -2.18
C THR A 425 23.84 11.25 -3.65
N VAL A 426 22.69 11.34 -4.35
CA VAL A 426 22.65 11.75 -5.77
C VAL A 426 22.99 13.23 -5.95
N ASN A 427 22.67 14.08 -4.96
CA ASN A 427 23.13 15.48 -4.95
C ASN A 427 24.66 15.57 -4.84
N ARG A 428 25.24 14.85 -3.88
CA ARG A 428 26.71 14.75 -3.72
C ARG A 428 27.43 14.27 -4.98
N ASP A 429 26.80 13.33 -5.70
CA ASP A 429 27.39 12.68 -6.88
C ASP A 429 27.05 13.42 -8.20
N GLY A 430 26.29 14.55 -8.13
CA GLY A 430 26.02 15.45 -9.24
C GLY A 430 24.96 14.98 -10.23
N GLN A 431 24.07 14.02 -9.83
CA GLN A 431 22.94 13.64 -10.66
C GLN A 431 21.86 14.72 -10.67
N LEU A 432 21.57 15.36 -9.52
CA LEU A 432 20.56 16.43 -9.46
C LEU A 432 21.00 17.64 -10.30
N ASP A 433 22.26 18.05 -10.22
CA ASP A 433 22.81 19.10 -11.07
C ASP A 433 22.59 18.81 -12.57
N ALA A 434 22.80 17.55 -12.98
CA ALA A 434 22.61 17.16 -14.38
C ALA A 434 21.16 17.32 -14.84
N PHE A 435 20.18 17.09 -13.99
CA PHE A 435 18.77 17.33 -14.33
C PHE A 435 18.42 18.82 -14.35
N GLU A 436 18.87 19.58 -13.37
CA GLU A 436 18.65 21.03 -13.30
C GLU A 436 19.28 21.77 -14.49
N GLU A 437 20.46 21.37 -14.91
CA GLU A 437 21.18 21.94 -16.06
C GLU A 437 20.45 21.81 -17.40
N ILE A 438 19.60 20.81 -17.57
CA ILE A 438 18.74 20.61 -18.74
C ILE A 438 17.35 21.23 -18.57
N GLY A 439 17.03 21.79 -17.39
CA GLY A 439 15.75 22.44 -17.07
C GLY A 439 14.79 21.60 -16.24
N GLY A 440 15.27 20.55 -15.55
CA GLY A 440 14.47 19.74 -14.63
C GLY A 440 14.27 20.43 -13.27
N VAL A 441 13.18 20.10 -12.58
CA VAL A 441 12.83 20.58 -11.24
C VAL A 441 12.81 19.41 -10.27
N VAL A 442 13.50 19.54 -9.14
CA VAL A 442 13.53 18.52 -8.08
C VAL A 442 12.36 18.74 -7.13
N LEU A 443 11.53 17.72 -6.93
CA LEU A 443 10.39 17.70 -6.00
C LEU A 443 10.78 17.10 -4.64
N ALA A 444 9.91 17.28 -3.64
CA ALA A 444 10.08 16.67 -2.32
C ALA A 444 10.04 15.14 -2.39
N ASN A 445 10.76 14.47 -1.47
CA ASN A 445 10.81 13.02 -1.35
C ASN A 445 9.46 12.46 -0.85
N ALA A 446 8.47 12.42 -1.72
CA ALA A 446 7.09 12.07 -1.41
C ALA A 446 6.40 11.42 -2.61
N CYS A 447 5.22 10.84 -2.40
CA CYS A 447 4.43 10.26 -3.48
C CYS A 447 3.92 11.32 -4.47
N GLY A 448 3.62 12.55 -4.01
CA GLY A 448 3.31 13.71 -4.83
C GLY A 448 2.40 13.44 -6.04
N PRO A 449 2.83 13.78 -7.26
CA PRO A 449 2.03 13.60 -8.47
C PRO A 449 1.56 12.16 -8.73
N CYS A 450 2.26 11.15 -8.22
CA CYS A 450 1.88 9.73 -8.40
C CYS A 450 0.51 9.40 -7.78
N ILE A 451 0.14 10.10 -6.69
CA ILE A 451 -1.13 9.89 -5.97
C ILE A 451 -2.12 11.04 -6.15
N GLY A 452 -1.86 11.98 -7.06
CA GLY A 452 -2.72 13.13 -7.29
C GLY A 452 -2.49 14.30 -6.32
N GLN A 453 -1.40 14.29 -5.56
CA GLN A 453 -0.93 15.43 -4.78
C GLN A 453 -0.04 16.31 -5.67
N TRP A 454 -0.67 16.96 -6.66
CA TRP A 454 0.00 17.82 -7.64
C TRP A 454 -0.89 18.98 -8.06
N ALA A 455 -0.45 20.19 -7.80
CA ALA A 455 -1.07 21.43 -8.24
C ALA A 455 -0.54 21.82 -9.62
N ARG A 456 -0.82 20.99 -10.64
CA ARG A 456 -0.41 21.28 -12.01
C ARG A 456 -1.19 22.45 -12.59
N HIS A 457 -0.47 23.45 -13.07
CA HIS A 457 -1.06 24.58 -13.79
C HIS A 457 -1.11 24.27 -15.30
N THR A 458 -2.28 24.42 -15.91
CA THR A 458 -2.47 24.30 -17.36
C THR A 458 -3.22 25.52 -17.89
N ASP A 459 -2.80 26.05 -19.05
CA ASP A 459 -3.43 27.20 -19.66
C ASP A 459 -4.87 26.91 -20.15
N ASP A 460 -5.14 25.65 -20.50
CA ASP A 460 -6.44 25.18 -20.99
C ASP A 460 -6.72 23.78 -20.42
N PRO A 461 -7.50 23.69 -19.33
CA PRO A 461 -7.83 22.42 -18.68
C PRO A 461 -8.73 21.53 -19.52
N ASP A 462 -9.45 22.05 -20.51
CA ASP A 462 -10.35 21.29 -21.37
C ASP A 462 -9.64 20.70 -22.60
N ARG A 463 -8.39 21.11 -22.85
CA ARG A 463 -7.57 20.61 -23.97
C ARG A 463 -6.96 19.25 -23.61
N ALA A 464 -7.10 18.29 -24.54
CA ALA A 464 -6.39 17.02 -24.43
C ALA A 464 -4.87 17.23 -24.46
N ASN A 465 -4.16 16.62 -23.52
CA ASN A 465 -2.72 16.73 -23.39
C ASN A 465 -2.09 15.39 -23.00
N SER A 466 -0.79 15.24 -23.22
CA SER A 466 -0.02 14.03 -22.89
C SER A 466 1.06 14.33 -21.87
N ILE A 467 1.17 13.44 -20.87
CA ILE A 467 2.27 13.36 -19.93
C ILE A 467 2.85 11.94 -19.94
N ILE A 468 4.15 11.81 -19.62
CA ILE A 468 4.80 10.50 -19.47
C ILE A 468 5.50 10.44 -18.12
N THR A 469 5.37 9.31 -17.42
CA THR A 469 5.89 9.17 -16.07
C THR A 469 6.64 7.84 -15.88
N SER A 470 7.57 7.78 -14.93
CA SER A 470 8.13 6.54 -14.47
C SER A 470 7.35 5.93 -13.29
N PHE A 471 6.17 6.45 -13.00
CA PHE A 471 5.30 6.00 -11.91
C PHE A 471 4.73 4.61 -12.17
N ASN A 472 3.72 4.22 -11.40
CA ASN A 472 3.10 2.91 -11.48
C ASN A 472 1.69 2.93 -12.07
N ARG A 473 0.93 4.02 -11.92
CA ARG A 473 -0.48 4.18 -12.32
C ARG A 473 -0.70 5.34 -13.25
N ASN A 474 -1.61 5.14 -14.22
CA ASN A 474 -1.97 6.12 -15.25
C ASN A 474 -3.48 6.18 -15.50
N PHE A 475 -4.30 5.83 -14.51
CA PHE A 475 -5.76 5.95 -14.62
C PHE A 475 -6.18 7.39 -14.88
N SER A 476 -7.35 7.58 -15.51
CA SER A 476 -7.92 8.90 -15.72
C SER A 476 -7.97 9.71 -14.42
N LYS A 477 -7.57 10.98 -14.45
CA LYS A 477 -7.51 11.90 -13.31
C LYS A 477 -6.48 11.53 -12.23
N ARG A 478 -5.65 10.51 -12.44
CA ARG A 478 -4.77 9.97 -11.38
C ARG A 478 -3.73 10.96 -10.90
N ASN A 479 -3.10 11.70 -11.82
CA ASN A 479 -1.94 12.53 -11.49
C ASN A 479 -2.33 13.98 -11.13
N ASP A 480 -3.10 14.64 -11.99
CA ASP A 480 -3.44 16.07 -11.91
C ASP A 480 -4.95 16.34 -11.72
N GLY A 481 -5.76 15.31 -11.55
CA GLY A 481 -7.23 15.44 -11.43
C GLY A 481 -7.94 15.74 -12.77
N ASN A 482 -7.22 15.97 -13.86
CA ASN A 482 -7.78 16.37 -15.14
C ASN A 482 -8.14 15.14 -16.03
N PRO A 483 -9.40 14.96 -16.46
CA PRO A 483 -9.79 13.87 -17.34
C PRO A 483 -9.21 13.99 -18.77
N GLN A 484 -8.73 15.16 -19.17
CA GLN A 484 -8.13 15.41 -20.50
C GLN A 484 -6.67 15.00 -20.56
N THR A 485 -6.02 14.71 -19.41
CA THR A 485 -4.62 14.28 -19.37
C THR A 485 -4.50 12.81 -19.76
N ARG A 486 -3.74 12.54 -20.80
CA ARG A 486 -3.33 11.21 -21.25
C ARG A 486 -2.00 10.88 -20.58
N SER A 487 -2.04 10.07 -19.52
CA SER A 487 -0.85 9.66 -18.78
C SER A 487 -0.32 8.34 -19.30
N PHE A 488 0.99 8.30 -19.60
CA PHE A 488 1.72 7.11 -20.04
C PHE A 488 2.77 6.74 -19.00
N VAL A 489 3.16 5.47 -18.99
CA VAL A 489 4.16 4.94 -18.05
C VAL A 489 5.30 4.30 -18.83
N ALA A 490 6.54 4.69 -18.51
CA ALA A 490 7.76 4.14 -19.10
C ALA A 490 8.92 4.13 -18.09
N SER A 491 10.10 3.68 -18.49
CA SER A 491 11.30 3.77 -17.67
C SER A 491 11.81 5.21 -17.52
N PRO A 492 12.54 5.55 -16.44
CA PRO A 492 13.07 6.90 -16.24
C PRO A 492 13.90 7.42 -17.41
N GLU A 493 14.69 6.58 -18.03
CA GLU A 493 15.55 6.92 -19.17
C GLU A 493 14.72 7.30 -20.41
N ILE A 494 13.64 6.54 -20.68
CA ILE A 494 12.73 6.85 -21.79
C ILE A 494 11.95 8.14 -21.51
N VAL A 495 11.46 8.32 -20.28
CA VAL A 495 10.79 9.56 -19.86
C VAL A 495 11.72 10.75 -20.06
N THR A 496 12.99 10.68 -19.62
CA THR A 496 13.99 11.74 -19.77
C THR A 496 14.27 12.06 -21.24
N ALA A 497 14.47 11.02 -22.07
CA ALA A 497 14.72 11.20 -23.52
C ALA A 497 13.52 11.85 -24.23
N MET A 498 12.29 11.44 -23.91
CA MET A 498 11.07 12.03 -24.48
C MET A 498 10.82 13.46 -23.99
N ALA A 499 11.14 13.78 -22.72
CA ALA A 499 11.05 15.15 -22.20
C ALA A 499 12.02 16.09 -22.91
N ILE A 500 13.24 15.64 -23.24
CA ILE A 500 14.21 16.39 -24.05
C ILE A 500 13.67 16.59 -25.48
N ALA A 501 13.02 15.59 -26.06
CA ALA A 501 12.42 15.68 -27.38
C ALA A 501 11.17 16.59 -27.41
N GLY A 502 10.38 16.63 -26.32
CA GLY A 502 9.07 17.29 -26.25
C GLY A 502 8.01 16.61 -27.12
N ASP A 503 8.23 15.37 -27.48
CA ASP A 503 7.44 14.62 -28.46
C ASP A 503 7.20 13.17 -27.96
N LEU A 504 5.92 12.80 -27.84
CA LEU A 504 5.52 11.47 -27.40
C LEU A 504 5.87 10.36 -28.41
N THR A 505 6.13 10.71 -29.68
CA THR A 505 6.50 9.73 -30.73
C THR A 505 8.00 9.51 -30.86
N PHE A 506 8.82 10.22 -30.08
CA PHE A 506 10.28 10.10 -30.13
C PHE A 506 10.77 8.73 -29.67
N ASN A 507 11.57 8.10 -30.50
CA ASN A 507 12.20 6.80 -30.19
C ASN A 507 13.73 6.94 -30.12
N PRO A 508 14.34 6.98 -28.91
CA PRO A 508 15.78 7.20 -28.78
C PRO A 508 16.66 6.10 -29.40
N LEU A 509 16.08 4.93 -29.74
CA LEU A 509 16.82 3.85 -30.38
C LEU A 509 17.14 4.15 -31.83
N LYS A 510 16.40 5.04 -32.50
CA LYS A 510 16.56 5.31 -33.93
C LYS A 510 16.53 6.78 -34.34
N ASP A 511 15.86 7.65 -33.57
CA ASP A 511 15.61 9.03 -33.94
C ASP A 511 16.76 9.96 -33.53
N THR A 512 16.85 11.13 -34.18
CA THR A 512 17.78 12.19 -33.86
C THR A 512 17.04 13.43 -33.38
N LEU A 513 17.73 14.31 -32.67
CA LEU A 513 17.23 15.58 -32.17
C LEU A 513 18.01 16.73 -32.79
N THR A 514 17.33 17.83 -33.07
CA THR A 514 18.01 19.07 -33.48
C THR A 514 18.38 19.88 -32.23
N ASN A 515 19.69 20.12 -32.06
CA ASN A 515 20.20 20.90 -30.93
C ASN A 515 20.07 22.41 -31.15
N GLU A 516 20.44 23.22 -30.15
CA GLU A 516 20.39 24.69 -30.22
C GLU A 516 21.27 25.29 -31.33
N LYS A 517 22.26 24.56 -31.88
CA LYS A 517 23.13 24.94 -32.97
C LYS A 517 22.60 24.53 -34.36
N GLY A 518 21.43 23.84 -34.41
CA GLY A 518 20.86 23.32 -35.64
C GLY A 518 21.46 21.97 -36.10
N GLU A 519 22.28 21.33 -35.30
CA GLU A 519 22.90 20.05 -35.59
C GLU A 519 21.99 18.87 -35.24
N GLN A 520 21.98 17.80 -36.07
CA GLN A 520 21.32 16.57 -35.78
C GLN A 520 22.19 15.73 -34.85
N VAL A 521 21.70 15.44 -33.65
CA VAL A 521 22.40 14.66 -32.63
C VAL A 521 21.56 13.49 -32.17
N ARG A 522 22.22 12.41 -31.75
CA ARG A 522 21.58 11.21 -31.21
C ARG A 522 21.94 11.04 -29.75
N LEU A 523 20.98 10.57 -28.94
CA LEU A 523 21.23 10.13 -27.59
C LEU A 523 21.75 8.68 -27.62
N ASP A 524 22.79 8.39 -26.87
CA ASP A 524 23.35 7.06 -26.70
C ASP A 524 22.61 6.32 -25.58
N PRO A 525 22.62 4.98 -25.56
CA PRO A 525 22.02 4.22 -24.46
C PRO A 525 22.51 4.68 -23.09
N PRO A 526 21.61 4.74 -22.09
CA PRO A 526 21.97 5.17 -20.74
C PRO A 526 22.99 4.25 -20.09
N VAL A 527 23.90 4.84 -19.33
CA VAL A 527 24.84 4.13 -18.48
C VAL A 527 24.64 4.56 -17.04
N GLY A 528 24.80 3.66 -16.08
CA GLY A 528 24.67 3.95 -14.67
C GLY A 528 25.18 2.80 -13.82
N VAL A 529 25.31 3.04 -12.55
CA VAL A 529 25.78 2.04 -11.58
C VAL A 529 24.68 1.67 -10.61
N GLU A 530 24.65 0.40 -10.20
CA GLU A 530 23.67 -0.16 -9.27
C GLU A 530 23.70 0.54 -7.91
N LEU A 531 24.91 0.82 -7.41
CA LEU A 531 25.15 1.37 -6.08
C LEU A 531 26.16 2.53 -6.16
N PRO A 532 26.06 3.55 -5.29
CA PRO A 532 26.98 4.68 -5.32
C PRO A 532 28.43 4.23 -5.05
N PRO A 533 29.38 4.56 -5.94
CA PRO A 533 30.78 4.12 -5.80
C PRO A 533 31.45 4.62 -4.52
N ARG A 534 30.98 5.72 -3.94
CA ARG A 534 31.46 6.31 -2.69
C ARG A 534 30.64 5.91 -1.48
N GLY A 535 29.71 4.93 -1.63
CA GLY A 535 28.73 4.55 -0.63
C GLY A 535 27.59 5.56 -0.48
N PHE A 536 26.52 5.13 0.17
CA PHE A 536 25.42 6.01 0.56
C PHE A 536 25.83 6.96 1.68
N GLU A 537 25.25 8.16 1.68
CA GLU A 537 25.52 9.18 2.69
C GLU A 537 24.25 9.99 2.97
N VAL A 538 24.03 10.34 4.25
CA VAL A 538 22.95 11.21 4.69
C VAL A 538 23.35 11.90 6.00
N GLU A 539 22.94 13.16 6.19
CA GLU A 539 23.17 13.88 7.47
C GLU A 539 22.08 13.57 8.50
N ASP A 540 20.83 13.66 8.10
CA ASP A 540 19.64 13.32 8.89
C ASP A 540 18.64 12.61 7.97
N ALA A 541 18.43 11.34 8.18
CA ALA A 541 17.46 10.56 7.41
C ALA A 541 15.99 10.89 7.75
N GLY A 542 15.73 11.74 8.74
CA GLY A 542 14.38 12.10 9.16
C GLY A 542 13.70 11.05 10.06
N PHE A 543 14.44 10.15 10.66
CA PHE A 543 13.91 9.13 11.57
C PHE A 543 13.79 9.63 13.01
N GLN A 544 12.64 9.39 13.62
CA GLN A 544 12.40 9.57 15.06
C GLN A 544 12.20 8.21 15.70
N ALA A 545 13.15 7.82 16.56
CA ALA A 545 12.99 6.61 17.38
C ALA A 545 11.89 6.80 18.42
N PRO A 546 11.12 5.76 18.76
CA PRO A 546 10.14 5.83 19.84
C PRO A 546 10.82 5.98 21.20
N ALA A 547 10.08 6.51 22.17
CA ALA A 547 10.54 6.57 23.55
C ALA A 547 10.79 5.17 24.10
N ALA A 548 11.88 4.99 24.89
CA ALA A 548 12.15 3.73 25.57
C ALA A 548 11.01 3.38 26.54
N ASP A 549 10.48 4.40 27.25
CA ASP A 549 9.26 4.35 28.05
C ASP A 549 8.27 5.39 27.54
N GLY A 550 7.19 4.91 26.91
CA GLY A 550 6.12 5.76 26.37
C GLY A 550 5.05 6.19 27.39
N SER A 551 5.13 5.74 28.65
CA SER A 551 4.07 5.98 29.66
C SER A 551 3.81 7.46 29.91
N SER A 552 4.84 8.30 29.88
CA SER A 552 4.76 9.75 30.09
C SER A 552 4.43 10.56 28.85
N VAL A 553 4.42 9.92 27.66
CA VAL A 553 4.19 10.62 26.39
C VAL A 553 2.73 11.01 26.26
N GLN A 554 2.48 12.31 26.07
CA GLN A 554 1.14 12.85 25.81
C GLN A 554 0.82 12.81 24.32
N ILE A 555 -0.31 12.21 23.98
CA ILE A 555 -0.81 12.17 22.59
C ILE A 555 -1.47 13.53 22.27
N LYS A 556 -1.10 14.09 21.11
CA LYS A 556 -1.57 15.41 20.68
C LYS A 556 -2.76 15.26 19.73
N VAL A 557 -3.97 15.46 20.27
CA VAL A 557 -5.22 15.61 19.51
C VAL A 557 -5.93 16.81 20.07
N ASP A 558 -6.25 17.78 19.23
CA ASP A 558 -7.04 18.93 19.61
C ASP A 558 -8.51 18.51 19.80
N ALA A 559 -9.12 18.92 20.90
CA ALA A 559 -10.52 18.59 21.18
C ALA A 559 -11.51 19.21 20.17
N GLU A 560 -11.13 20.33 19.55
CA GLU A 560 -11.93 21.03 18.54
C GLU A 560 -11.51 20.67 17.12
N SER A 561 -10.65 19.65 16.94
CA SER A 561 -10.22 19.23 15.62
C SER A 561 -11.40 18.76 14.77
N ASN A 562 -11.39 19.13 13.49
CA ASN A 562 -12.31 18.59 12.50
C ASN A 562 -11.68 17.42 11.68
N ARG A 563 -10.38 17.15 11.85
CA ARG A 563 -9.62 16.12 11.13
C ARG A 563 -9.34 14.88 11.97
N LEU A 564 -9.17 15.01 13.28
CA LEU A 564 -8.82 13.96 14.22
C LEU A 564 -9.83 13.87 15.36
N GLN A 565 -10.19 12.66 15.75
CA GLN A 565 -11.10 12.40 16.86
C GLN A 565 -10.65 11.18 17.65
N LEU A 566 -10.43 11.33 18.95
CA LEU A 566 -10.23 10.19 19.83
C LEU A 566 -11.46 9.30 19.81
N LEU A 567 -11.26 8.01 19.61
CA LEU A 567 -12.34 7.04 19.52
C LEU A 567 -12.73 6.55 20.91
N ASN A 568 -14.03 6.35 21.10
CA ASN A 568 -14.57 5.65 22.27
C ASN A 568 -14.88 4.20 21.88
N PRO A 569 -14.59 3.22 22.76
CA PRO A 569 -14.96 1.83 22.52
C PRO A 569 -16.46 1.67 22.28
N PHE A 570 -16.85 0.86 21.32
CA PHE A 570 -18.24 0.54 21.08
C PHE A 570 -18.80 -0.31 22.22
N THR A 571 -19.98 0.02 22.70
CA THR A 571 -20.67 -0.80 23.72
C THR A 571 -21.17 -2.11 23.14
N PRO A 572 -21.17 -3.23 23.89
CA PRO A 572 -21.78 -4.47 23.46
C PRO A 572 -23.24 -4.31 23.01
N ILE A 573 -23.67 -5.10 22.04
CA ILE A 573 -25.08 -5.16 21.65
C ILE A 573 -25.82 -5.98 22.69
N THR A 574 -27.01 -5.55 23.08
CA THR A 574 -27.90 -6.23 24.03
C THR A 574 -29.19 -6.67 23.32
N ASP A 575 -29.86 -7.71 23.84
CA ASP A 575 -31.12 -8.20 23.26
C ASP A 575 -32.20 -7.13 23.17
N ASN A 576 -32.28 -6.23 24.13
CA ASN A 576 -33.22 -5.11 24.10
C ASN A 576 -32.96 -4.16 22.93
N GLN A 577 -31.71 -4.02 22.49
CA GLN A 577 -31.35 -3.17 21.34
C GLN A 577 -31.66 -3.81 20.01
N LEU A 578 -31.97 -5.11 19.99
CA LEU A 578 -32.39 -5.87 18.81
C LEU A 578 -33.89 -6.00 18.66
N GLN A 579 -34.68 -5.27 19.49
CA GLN A 579 -36.14 -5.26 19.46
C GLN A 579 -36.65 -3.93 18.97
N GLY A 580 -37.68 -3.97 18.11
CA GLY A 580 -38.33 -2.77 17.55
C GLY A 580 -37.40 -1.87 16.74
N MET A 581 -36.34 -2.43 16.18
CA MET A 581 -35.40 -1.67 15.35
C MET A 581 -36.07 -1.08 14.12
N ARG A 582 -35.51 0.00 13.59
CA ARG A 582 -35.94 0.61 12.33
C ARG A 582 -34.92 0.35 11.21
N ILE A 583 -35.42 0.34 9.97
CA ILE A 583 -34.59 0.18 8.78
C ILE A 583 -33.90 1.51 8.50
N LEU A 584 -32.56 1.54 8.58
CA LEU A 584 -31.80 2.71 8.16
C LEU A 584 -31.85 2.86 6.63
N ILE A 585 -31.53 1.76 5.92
CA ILE A 585 -31.64 1.66 4.47
C ILE A 585 -31.85 0.20 4.06
N LYS A 586 -32.66 -0.04 3.04
CA LYS A 586 -32.72 -1.28 2.25
C LYS A 586 -32.04 -1.01 0.93
N ALA A 587 -30.78 -1.43 0.80
CA ALA A 587 -29.97 -1.15 -0.38
C ALA A 587 -30.37 -2.04 -1.56
N LYS A 588 -30.63 -1.42 -2.72
CA LYS A 588 -31.01 -2.08 -3.97
C LYS A 588 -29.77 -2.38 -4.81
N GLY A 589 -29.68 -3.59 -5.32
CA GLY A 589 -28.62 -4.02 -6.23
C GLY A 589 -27.23 -3.95 -5.61
N LYS A 590 -26.23 -3.56 -6.41
CA LYS A 590 -24.83 -3.51 -6.01
C LYS A 590 -24.57 -2.42 -4.97
N CYS A 591 -24.15 -2.81 -3.77
CA CYS A 591 -23.74 -1.89 -2.70
C CYS A 591 -22.28 -2.12 -2.34
N THR A 592 -21.40 -1.29 -2.89
CA THR A 592 -19.93 -1.38 -2.68
C THR A 592 -19.49 -0.59 -1.46
N THR A 593 -18.24 -0.78 -1.02
CA THR A 593 -17.64 0.05 0.03
C THR A 593 -17.58 1.53 -0.35
N ASP A 594 -17.54 1.88 -1.65
CA ASP A 594 -17.65 3.26 -2.12
C ASP A 594 -19.06 3.85 -1.95
N HIS A 595 -20.11 3.02 -2.05
CA HIS A 595 -21.46 3.46 -1.74
C HIS A 595 -21.70 3.66 -0.25
N ILE A 596 -21.01 2.90 0.60
CA ILE A 596 -21.14 2.95 2.07
C ILE A 596 -20.27 4.03 2.68
N SER A 597 -19.01 4.16 2.23
CA SER A 597 -18.02 5.12 2.72
C SER A 597 -17.20 5.65 1.55
N MET A 598 -17.65 6.74 0.96
CA MET A 598 -17.09 7.33 -0.25
C MET A 598 -15.68 7.89 -0.01
N ALA A 599 -14.81 7.79 -1.03
CA ALA A 599 -13.50 8.43 -1.07
C ALA A 599 -13.59 9.91 -1.57
N GLY A 600 -12.54 10.41 -2.19
CA GLY A 600 -12.47 11.79 -2.71
C GLY A 600 -12.33 12.83 -1.58
N PRO A 601 -13.10 13.91 -1.60
CA PRO A 601 -12.97 15.00 -0.61
C PRO A 601 -13.14 14.57 0.86
N TRP A 602 -13.81 13.43 1.09
CA TRP A 602 -14.03 12.87 2.43
C TRP A 602 -12.77 12.34 3.08
N LEU A 603 -11.71 12.09 2.30
CA LEU A 603 -10.45 11.54 2.80
C LEU A 603 -9.75 12.44 3.82
N GLN A 604 -10.03 13.74 3.80
CA GLN A 604 -9.55 14.69 4.81
C GLN A 604 -10.06 14.39 6.24
N PHE A 605 -11.20 13.69 6.35
CA PHE A 605 -11.83 13.32 7.63
C PHE A 605 -11.51 11.89 8.08
N ARG A 606 -10.55 11.23 7.46
CA ARG A 606 -10.22 9.82 7.78
C ARG A 606 -9.90 9.58 9.26
N GLY A 607 -9.31 10.56 9.94
CA GLY A 607 -9.01 10.51 11.36
C GLY A 607 -10.18 10.95 12.27
N HIS A 608 -11.33 11.34 11.72
CA HIS A 608 -12.47 11.87 12.49
C HIS A 608 -13.75 11.10 12.17
N LEU A 609 -14.09 10.12 13.02
CA LEU A 609 -15.20 9.18 12.75
C LEU A 609 -16.54 9.88 12.60
N ASP A 610 -16.83 10.89 13.43
CA ASP A 610 -18.11 11.60 13.36
C ASP A 610 -18.25 12.43 12.06
N ASN A 611 -17.18 13.12 11.64
CA ASN A 611 -17.20 13.91 10.40
C ASN A 611 -17.27 13.04 9.16
N ILE A 612 -16.49 11.95 9.10
CA ILE A 612 -16.53 11.06 7.95
C ILE A 612 -17.86 10.28 7.86
N ALA A 613 -18.55 10.06 8.99
CA ALA A 613 -19.85 9.41 9.00
C ALA A 613 -20.94 10.21 8.25
N ASN A 614 -20.71 11.49 7.92
CA ASN A 614 -21.60 12.28 7.07
C ASN A 614 -21.64 11.79 5.62
N ASN A 615 -20.72 10.91 5.19
CA ASN A 615 -20.78 10.26 3.88
C ASN A 615 -21.38 8.84 3.92
N SER A 616 -21.89 8.40 5.07
CA SER A 616 -22.37 7.03 5.23
C SER A 616 -23.58 6.74 4.34
N PHE A 617 -23.45 5.76 3.45
CA PHE A 617 -24.48 5.32 2.48
C PHE A 617 -24.96 6.36 1.46
N ILE A 618 -24.27 7.50 1.30
CA ILE A 618 -24.74 8.53 0.37
C ILE A 618 -24.73 8.08 -1.10
N GLY A 619 -24.00 7.02 -1.44
CA GLY A 619 -23.97 6.40 -2.76
C GLY A 619 -24.88 5.18 -2.90
N ALA A 620 -25.50 4.69 -1.83
CA ALA A 620 -26.35 3.52 -1.84
C ALA A 620 -27.79 3.87 -2.32
N ILE A 621 -28.33 3.06 -3.23
CA ILE A 621 -29.70 3.24 -3.76
C ILE A 621 -30.70 2.61 -2.79
N ASN A 622 -31.69 3.37 -2.37
CA ASN A 622 -32.79 2.88 -1.52
C ASN A 622 -33.81 2.08 -2.36
N ALA A 623 -34.07 0.84 -1.98
CA ALA A 623 -34.97 -0.08 -2.68
C ALA A 623 -36.44 0.39 -2.69
N TYR A 624 -36.86 1.30 -1.81
CA TYR A 624 -38.24 1.75 -1.70
C TYR A 624 -38.59 2.92 -2.62
N ASN A 625 -37.57 3.67 -3.09
CA ASN A 625 -37.83 4.87 -3.91
C ASN A 625 -36.84 5.06 -5.07
N ASP A 626 -35.89 4.14 -5.26
CA ASP A 626 -34.86 4.18 -6.29
C ASP A 626 -33.95 5.42 -6.25
N GLN A 627 -33.82 6.07 -5.08
CA GLN A 627 -33.00 7.26 -4.89
C GLN A 627 -31.79 6.96 -4.01
N ALA A 628 -30.70 7.63 -4.31
CA ALA A 628 -29.51 7.62 -3.44
C ALA A 628 -29.69 8.66 -2.32
N ASN A 629 -29.13 8.35 -1.15
CA ASN A 629 -29.10 9.25 0.01
C ASN A 629 -30.48 9.82 0.41
N HIS A 630 -31.55 9.05 0.24
CA HIS A 630 -32.91 9.49 0.54
C HIS A 630 -33.71 8.36 1.18
N VAL A 631 -33.89 8.42 2.51
CA VAL A 631 -34.52 7.35 3.31
C VAL A 631 -35.64 7.88 4.20
N ALA A 632 -36.57 7.02 4.54
CA ALA A 632 -37.63 7.30 5.48
C ALA A 632 -37.12 7.29 6.93
N ASN A 633 -37.55 8.26 7.71
CA ASN A 633 -37.30 8.36 9.14
C ASN A 633 -38.59 8.48 9.92
N TYR A 634 -38.78 7.69 10.97
CA TYR A 634 -39.98 7.59 11.77
C TYR A 634 -39.81 8.11 13.21
N VAL A 635 -38.79 8.95 13.47
CA VAL A 635 -38.54 9.49 14.82
C VAL A 635 -39.62 10.48 15.24
N LYS A 636 -40.05 11.36 14.31
CA LYS A 636 -41.06 12.40 14.62
C LYS A 636 -42.45 11.83 14.76
N ASP A 637 -42.81 10.89 13.90
CA ASP A 637 -44.09 10.21 13.89
C ASP A 637 -43.85 8.73 13.51
N ALA A 638 -44.31 7.80 14.34
CA ALA A 638 -44.13 6.37 14.12
C ALA A 638 -44.97 5.82 12.94
N SER A 639 -45.98 6.58 12.48
CA SER A 639 -46.88 6.19 11.39
C SER A 639 -46.64 6.97 10.10
N GLN A 640 -45.93 8.10 10.13
CA GLN A 640 -45.66 8.96 8.98
C GLN A 640 -44.19 9.26 8.80
N ALA A 641 -43.64 8.80 7.67
CA ALA A 641 -42.22 9.02 7.35
C ALA A 641 -41.88 10.49 7.07
N THR A 642 -40.78 10.95 7.59
CA THR A 642 -40.04 12.12 7.11
C THR A 642 -38.85 11.64 6.30
N PHE A 643 -38.67 12.14 5.08
CA PHE A 643 -37.51 11.74 4.24
C PHE A 643 -36.31 12.65 4.47
N MET A 644 -35.11 12.06 4.54
CA MET A 644 -33.88 12.79 4.77
C MET A 644 -32.68 11.99 4.26
N ALA A 645 -31.47 12.60 4.32
CA ALA A 645 -30.21 11.92 4.03
C ALA A 645 -29.96 10.74 5.00
N VAL A 646 -29.28 9.70 4.54
CA VAL A 646 -29.03 8.50 5.36
C VAL A 646 -28.25 8.81 6.63
N PRO A 647 -27.15 9.61 6.60
CA PRO A 647 -26.43 9.97 7.82
C PRO A 647 -27.30 10.71 8.83
N ASP A 648 -28.12 11.65 8.35
CA ASP A 648 -29.02 12.44 9.21
C ASP A 648 -30.09 11.55 9.86
N SER A 649 -30.63 10.59 9.08
CA SER A 649 -31.58 9.60 9.62
C SER A 649 -30.94 8.72 10.69
N GLY A 650 -29.70 8.24 10.46
CA GLY A 650 -28.96 7.48 11.46
C GLY A 650 -28.73 8.26 12.75
N ARG A 651 -28.31 9.54 12.66
CA ARG A 651 -28.15 10.43 13.82
C ARG A 651 -29.47 10.68 14.54
N ALA A 652 -30.56 10.91 13.83
CA ALA A 652 -31.87 11.11 14.42
C ALA A 652 -32.36 9.87 15.20
N TYR A 653 -32.24 8.68 14.63
CA TYR A 653 -32.57 7.42 15.32
C TYR A 653 -31.70 7.20 16.55
N LYS A 654 -30.38 7.40 16.42
CA LYS A 654 -29.43 7.27 17.54
C LYS A 654 -29.76 8.23 18.67
N ALA A 655 -30.06 9.50 18.38
CA ALA A 655 -30.44 10.50 19.37
C ALA A 655 -31.77 10.15 20.08
N ALA A 656 -32.69 9.51 19.37
CA ALA A 656 -33.96 9.02 19.93
C ALA A 656 -33.82 7.67 20.67
N GLY A 657 -32.62 7.09 20.77
CA GLY A 657 -32.38 5.79 21.42
C GLY A 657 -32.93 4.60 20.62
N ILE A 658 -33.25 4.78 19.34
CA ILE A 658 -33.81 3.74 18.46
C ILE A 658 -32.67 3.08 17.69
N SER A 659 -32.51 1.77 17.87
CA SER A 659 -31.55 0.98 17.10
C SER A 659 -31.99 0.83 15.64
N THR A 660 -31.02 0.71 14.74
CA THR A 660 -31.27 0.53 13.32
C THR A 660 -30.54 -0.69 12.76
N LEU A 661 -30.99 -1.14 11.57
CA LEU A 661 -30.33 -2.18 10.80
C LEU A 661 -30.34 -1.80 9.30
N VAL A 662 -29.51 -2.49 8.55
CA VAL A 662 -29.36 -2.34 7.10
C VAL A 662 -29.70 -3.65 6.41
N PHE A 663 -30.45 -3.57 5.31
CA PHE A 663 -30.68 -4.69 4.40
C PHE A 663 -29.94 -4.46 3.08
N GLY A 664 -29.48 -5.53 2.46
CA GLY A 664 -28.78 -5.49 1.19
C GLY A 664 -28.93 -6.75 0.36
N GLU A 665 -28.48 -6.69 -0.88
CA GLU A 665 -28.54 -7.80 -1.82
C GLU A 665 -27.21 -8.56 -1.90
N GLU A 666 -26.84 -9.03 -3.10
CA GLU A 666 -25.68 -9.88 -3.33
C GLU A 666 -24.36 -9.12 -3.24
N ASN A 667 -23.31 -9.82 -2.75
CA ASN A 667 -21.93 -9.33 -2.68
C ASN A 667 -21.80 -7.95 -2.02
N TYR A 668 -22.56 -7.72 -0.95
CA TYR A 668 -22.62 -6.46 -0.22
C TYR A 668 -21.23 -6.09 0.36
N GLY A 669 -20.80 -4.85 0.13
CA GLY A 669 -19.51 -4.36 0.60
C GLY A 669 -18.33 -4.74 -0.32
N GLU A 670 -18.60 -5.13 -1.57
CA GLU A 670 -17.56 -5.34 -2.58
C GLU A 670 -16.70 -4.07 -2.76
N GLY A 671 -15.43 -4.23 -3.09
CA GLY A 671 -14.50 -3.13 -3.37
C GLY A 671 -13.34 -3.05 -2.40
N SER A 672 -12.83 -1.84 -2.16
CA SER A 672 -11.66 -1.61 -1.30
C SER A 672 -11.91 -2.02 0.16
N SER A 673 -10.89 -2.57 0.82
CA SER A 673 -10.92 -2.87 2.26
C SER A 673 -10.96 -1.57 3.07
N ARG A 674 -12.17 -1.11 3.41
CA ARG A 674 -12.38 0.13 4.19
C ARG A 674 -13.04 -0.19 5.52
N GLU A 675 -12.28 -0.06 6.59
CA GLU A 675 -12.78 -0.17 7.97
C GLU A 675 -13.88 0.87 8.26
N HIS A 676 -13.78 2.05 7.67
CA HIS A 676 -14.81 3.10 7.80
C HIS A 676 -16.19 2.64 7.34
N ALA A 677 -16.27 1.79 6.30
CA ALA A 677 -17.54 1.24 5.84
C ALA A 677 -18.25 0.33 6.86
N ALA A 678 -17.54 -0.14 7.88
CA ALA A 678 -18.11 -0.86 9.04
C ALA A 678 -18.24 0.04 10.26
N MET A 679 -17.27 0.93 10.52
CA MET A 679 -17.26 1.82 11.68
C MET A 679 -18.37 2.86 11.62
N GLN A 680 -18.61 3.47 10.44
CA GLN A 680 -19.62 4.52 10.27
C GLN A 680 -21.05 4.02 10.57
N PRO A 681 -21.54 2.92 9.99
CA PRO A 681 -22.84 2.36 10.36
C PRO A 681 -22.93 2.08 11.86
N ARG A 682 -21.89 1.47 12.44
CA ARG A 682 -21.84 1.20 13.89
C ARG A 682 -21.94 2.50 14.71
N HIS A 683 -21.21 3.52 14.32
CA HIS A 683 -21.23 4.85 14.93
C HIS A 683 -22.61 5.50 14.85
N LEU A 684 -23.32 5.35 13.73
CA LEU A 684 -24.67 5.88 13.51
C LEU A 684 -25.80 5.06 14.18
N GLY A 685 -25.45 3.97 14.91
CA GLY A 685 -26.45 3.21 15.69
C GLY A 685 -26.94 1.94 15.04
N VAL A 686 -26.39 1.54 13.89
CA VAL A 686 -26.69 0.25 13.24
C VAL A 686 -26.22 -0.90 14.16
N LYS A 687 -27.04 -1.93 14.31
CA LYS A 687 -26.75 -3.13 15.10
C LYS A 687 -26.53 -4.37 14.24
N ALA A 688 -27.19 -4.44 13.10
CA ALA A 688 -27.13 -5.57 12.20
C ALA A 688 -27.12 -5.14 10.73
N VAL A 689 -26.46 -5.95 9.91
CA VAL A 689 -26.52 -5.89 8.46
C VAL A 689 -26.97 -7.25 7.96
N VAL A 690 -28.12 -7.33 7.29
CA VAL A 690 -28.73 -8.56 6.80
C VAL A 690 -28.80 -8.52 5.27
N VAL A 691 -28.12 -9.43 4.59
CA VAL A 691 -27.94 -9.39 3.15
C VAL A 691 -28.14 -10.77 2.50
N LYS A 692 -28.25 -10.80 1.18
CA LYS A 692 -28.26 -12.08 0.45
C LYS A 692 -26.87 -12.74 0.48
N SER A 693 -25.81 -11.96 0.27
CA SER A 693 -24.42 -12.39 0.47
C SER A 693 -23.50 -11.21 0.74
N PHE A 694 -22.36 -11.46 1.40
CA PHE A 694 -21.31 -10.45 1.68
C PHE A 694 -20.11 -10.62 0.76
N ALA A 695 -19.45 -9.48 0.47
CA ALA A 695 -18.03 -9.50 0.17
C ALA A 695 -17.25 -9.81 1.45
N ARG A 696 -16.39 -10.84 1.43
CA ARG A 696 -15.78 -11.42 2.64
C ARG A 696 -15.05 -10.42 3.53
N ILE A 697 -14.19 -9.56 2.93
CA ILE A 697 -13.42 -8.58 3.72
C ILE A 697 -14.35 -7.65 4.49
N HIS A 698 -15.44 -7.21 3.86
CA HIS A 698 -16.41 -6.35 4.50
C HIS A 698 -17.17 -7.05 5.63
N GLU A 699 -17.55 -8.32 5.44
CA GLU A 699 -18.14 -9.16 6.49
C GLU A 699 -17.21 -9.22 7.71
N THR A 700 -15.93 -9.49 7.49
CA THR A 700 -14.93 -9.53 8.55
C THR A 700 -14.82 -8.18 9.26
N ASN A 701 -14.80 -7.06 8.53
CA ASN A 701 -14.77 -5.73 9.12
C ASN A 701 -16.02 -5.43 9.97
N LEU A 702 -17.21 -5.84 9.53
CA LEU A 702 -18.43 -5.71 10.34
C LEU A 702 -18.32 -6.48 11.65
N LYS A 703 -17.85 -7.73 11.60
CA LYS A 703 -17.65 -8.59 12.79
C LYS A 703 -16.65 -7.98 13.76
N LYS A 704 -15.52 -7.43 13.26
CA LYS A 704 -14.50 -6.76 14.08
C LYS A 704 -15.06 -5.54 14.82
N GLN A 705 -16.00 -4.82 14.21
CA GLN A 705 -16.67 -3.68 14.84
C GLN A 705 -17.88 -4.10 15.73
N GLY A 706 -18.09 -5.38 15.96
CA GLY A 706 -19.14 -5.91 16.82
C GLY A 706 -20.56 -5.74 16.26
N LEU A 707 -20.70 -5.62 14.94
CA LEU A 707 -21.99 -5.65 14.24
C LEU A 707 -22.42 -7.09 13.98
N LEU A 708 -23.72 -7.34 13.91
CA LEU A 708 -24.25 -8.61 13.45
C LEU A 708 -24.27 -8.63 11.92
N ALA A 709 -23.37 -9.41 11.32
CA ALA A 709 -23.31 -9.67 9.88
C ALA A 709 -24.06 -10.97 9.58
N LEU A 710 -25.24 -10.87 8.99
CA LEU A 710 -26.20 -11.96 8.81
C LEU A 710 -26.58 -12.13 7.34
N THR A 711 -26.84 -13.36 6.91
CA THR A 711 -27.33 -13.63 5.55
C THR A 711 -28.69 -14.28 5.59
N PHE A 712 -29.56 -13.95 4.65
CA PHE A 712 -30.84 -14.61 4.51
C PHE A 712 -30.66 -16.11 4.29
N ALA A 713 -31.38 -16.94 5.05
CA ALA A 713 -31.42 -18.38 4.78
C ALA A 713 -32.16 -18.68 3.47
N ASN A 714 -33.18 -17.86 3.15
CA ASN A 714 -33.86 -17.83 1.88
C ASN A 714 -33.75 -16.42 1.29
N PRO A 715 -33.01 -16.19 0.17
CA PRO A 715 -32.84 -14.87 -0.43
C PRO A 715 -34.14 -14.12 -0.77
N GLY A 716 -35.23 -14.84 -1.02
CA GLY A 716 -36.55 -14.28 -1.28
C GLY A 716 -37.19 -13.54 -0.09
N ASP A 717 -36.70 -13.79 1.13
CA ASP A 717 -37.20 -13.10 2.34
C ASP A 717 -36.87 -11.58 2.30
N TYR A 718 -35.87 -11.19 1.52
CA TYR A 718 -35.57 -9.76 1.25
C TYR A 718 -36.81 -9.00 0.74
N ASP A 719 -37.65 -9.62 -0.10
CA ASP A 719 -38.79 -8.95 -0.72
C ASP A 719 -39.98 -8.73 0.25
N LYS A 720 -40.03 -9.46 1.37
CA LYS A 720 -41.06 -9.34 2.41
C LYS A 720 -40.95 -8.06 3.25
N ILE A 721 -39.73 -7.45 3.30
CA ILE A 721 -39.42 -6.34 4.18
C ILE A 721 -40.02 -5.04 3.66
N ARG A 722 -40.93 -4.44 4.45
CA ARG A 722 -41.60 -3.16 4.13
C ARG A 722 -40.89 -1.98 4.81
N GLN A 723 -41.00 -0.78 4.21
CA GLN A 723 -40.25 0.40 4.66
C GLN A 723 -40.56 0.80 6.11
N ASP A 724 -41.76 0.60 6.57
CA ASP A 724 -42.31 1.02 7.88
C ASP A 724 -42.23 -0.07 8.93
N ASP A 725 -41.68 -1.24 8.62
CA ASP A 725 -41.57 -2.35 9.58
C ASP A 725 -40.78 -1.97 10.82
N LYS A 726 -41.16 -2.57 11.96
CA LYS A 726 -40.30 -2.72 13.12
C LYS A 726 -39.72 -4.12 13.12
N ILE A 727 -38.44 -4.21 13.45
CA ILE A 727 -37.67 -5.44 13.28
C ILE A 727 -37.13 -5.92 14.61
N ASP A 728 -37.33 -7.20 14.92
CA ASP A 728 -36.63 -7.89 16.02
C ASP A 728 -35.61 -8.89 15.44
N ILE A 729 -34.47 -9.03 16.09
CA ILE A 729 -33.52 -10.12 15.84
C ILE A 729 -33.43 -10.97 17.12
N LEU A 730 -33.68 -12.27 16.99
CA LEU A 730 -33.74 -13.23 18.08
C LEU A 730 -32.55 -14.19 18.04
N GLY A 731 -32.02 -14.56 19.21
CA GLY A 731 -31.01 -15.62 19.36
C GLY A 731 -29.60 -15.08 19.63
N LEU A 732 -29.40 -13.81 20.02
CA LEU A 732 -28.09 -13.26 20.38
C LEU A 732 -27.49 -13.99 21.61
N ASP A 733 -28.28 -14.20 22.64
CA ASP A 733 -27.90 -14.87 23.89
C ASP A 733 -27.46 -16.33 23.68
N THR A 734 -28.05 -16.99 22.70
CA THR A 734 -27.78 -18.39 22.32
C THR A 734 -26.96 -18.57 21.07
N MET A 735 -26.32 -17.47 20.55
CA MET A 735 -25.50 -17.48 19.36
C MET A 735 -24.33 -18.44 19.49
N ALA A 736 -24.18 -19.35 18.52
CA ALA A 736 -23.11 -20.36 18.47
C ALA A 736 -22.73 -20.65 17.01
N PRO A 737 -21.49 -21.09 16.72
CA PRO A 737 -21.07 -21.41 15.36
C PRO A 737 -22.06 -22.35 14.64
N GLY A 738 -22.49 -21.96 13.43
CA GLY A 738 -23.44 -22.73 12.61
C GLY A 738 -24.90 -22.70 13.06
N LYS A 739 -25.24 -22.01 14.15
CA LYS A 739 -26.60 -21.90 14.65
C LYS A 739 -27.33 -20.73 14.02
N GLN A 740 -28.49 -20.93 13.41
CA GLN A 740 -29.29 -19.85 12.81
C GLN A 740 -29.83 -18.91 13.88
N MET A 741 -30.01 -17.65 13.49
CA MET A 741 -30.79 -16.63 14.19
C MET A 741 -32.10 -16.36 13.43
N PHE A 742 -32.98 -15.57 14.01
CA PHE A 742 -34.29 -15.27 13.40
C PHE A 742 -34.53 -13.76 13.34
N VAL A 743 -35.10 -13.30 12.23
CA VAL A 743 -35.63 -11.95 12.06
C VAL A 743 -37.14 -12.01 12.12
N VAL A 744 -37.74 -11.13 12.91
CA VAL A 744 -39.21 -10.96 12.99
C VAL A 744 -39.56 -9.58 12.44
N LEU A 745 -40.42 -9.56 11.44
CA LEU A 745 -41.00 -8.33 10.89
C LEU A 745 -42.34 -8.06 11.60
N HIS A 746 -42.51 -6.86 12.08
CA HIS A 746 -43.79 -6.36 12.61
C HIS A 746 -44.30 -5.29 11.67
N HIS A 747 -45.29 -5.66 10.85
CA HIS A 747 -45.88 -4.78 9.84
C HIS A 747 -46.86 -3.78 10.46
N SER A 748 -47.03 -2.63 9.81
CA SER A 748 -47.96 -1.58 10.25
C SER A 748 -49.42 -2.01 10.25
N ASP A 749 -49.79 -3.04 9.49
CA ASP A 749 -51.14 -3.64 9.45
C ASP A 749 -51.42 -4.59 10.64
N GLY A 750 -50.47 -4.76 11.55
CA GLY A 750 -50.52 -5.62 12.72
C GLY A 750 -50.14 -7.11 12.47
N SER A 751 -49.84 -7.46 11.22
CA SER A 751 -49.31 -8.79 10.89
C SER A 751 -47.82 -8.91 11.26
N SER A 752 -47.35 -10.14 11.43
CA SER A 752 -45.96 -10.44 11.69
C SER A 752 -45.48 -11.61 10.85
N GLU A 753 -44.26 -11.51 10.36
CA GLU A 753 -43.58 -12.62 9.66
C GLU A 753 -42.22 -12.87 10.29
N GLN A 754 -41.82 -14.14 10.31
CA GLN A 754 -40.52 -14.59 10.83
C GLN A 754 -39.78 -15.37 9.75
N PHE A 755 -38.47 -15.12 9.63
CA PHE A 755 -37.59 -15.93 8.79
C PHE A 755 -36.23 -16.17 9.45
N ALA A 756 -35.56 -17.24 9.00
CA ALA A 756 -34.24 -17.59 9.49
C ALA A 756 -33.12 -16.82 8.77
N VAL A 757 -32.07 -16.51 9.50
CA VAL A 757 -30.82 -15.94 8.97
C VAL A 757 -29.62 -16.78 9.42
N ASN A 758 -28.64 -16.87 8.53
CA ASN A 758 -27.39 -17.56 8.78
C ASN A 758 -26.29 -16.57 9.17
N HIS A 759 -25.21 -17.09 9.72
CA HIS A 759 -23.98 -16.35 9.96
C HIS A 759 -22.76 -17.28 9.88
N THR A 760 -21.60 -16.68 9.65
CA THR A 760 -20.30 -17.38 9.54
C THR A 760 -19.39 -17.13 10.75
N TYR A 761 -19.93 -16.71 11.90
CA TYR A 761 -19.16 -16.47 13.11
C TYR A 761 -18.59 -17.76 13.67
N ASN A 762 -17.26 -17.78 13.91
CA ASN A 762 -16.63 -18.74 14.81
C ASN A 762 -16.74 -18.28 16.29
N GLN A 763 -16.27 -19.09 17.23
CA GLN A 763 -16.41 -18.77 18.66
C GLN A 763 -15.68 -17.46 19.04
N ALA A 764 -14.46 -17.26 18.55
CA ALA A 764 -13.70 -16.04 18.83
C ALA A 764 -14.42 -14.77 18.32
N GLN A 765 -15.02 -14.85 17.13
CA GLN A 765 -15.79 -13.74 16.57
C GLN A 765 -17.10 -13.47 17.32
N ILE A 766 -17.75 -14.51 17.88
CA ILE A 766 -18.90 -14.35 18.77
C ILE A 766 -18.47 -13.59 20.04
N ASP A 767 -17.31 -13.91 20.57
CA ASP A 767 -16.76 -13.22 21.74
C ASP A 767 -16.45 -11.73 21.44
N TRP A 768 -16.09 -11.37 20.19
CA TRP A 768 -15.99 -9.97 19.76
C TRP A 768 -17.33 -9.23 19.85
N VAL A 769 -18.41 -9.86 19.37
CA VAL A 769 -19.76 -9.28 19.44
C VAL A 769 -20.16 -9.05 20.91
N LYS A 770 -19.91 -10.04 21.78
CA LYS A 770 -20.20 -9.97 23.21
C LYS A 770 -19.37 -8.91 23.93
N ALA A 771 -18.13 -8.66 23.47
CA ALA A 771 -17.29 -7.60 24.00
C ALA A 771 -17.64 -6.21 23.43
N GLY A 772 -18.36 -6.14 22.30
CA GLY A 772 -18.71 -4.92 21.58
C GLY A 772 -17.82 -4.62 20.38
N SER A 773 -16.62 -5.19 20.32
CA SER A 773 -15.69 -5.19 19.19
C SER A 773 -14.52 -6.15 19.43
N ALA A 774 -13.75 -6.47 18.39
CA ALA A 774 -12.52 -7.23 18.53
C ALA A 774 -11.50 -6.54 19.45
N LEU A 775 -11.35 -5.22 19.31
CA LEU A 775 -10.42 -4.42 20.13
C LEU A 775 -10.84 -4.39 21.61
N ASN A 776 -12.15 -4.35 21.89
CA ASN A 776 -12.65 -4.46 23.25
C ASN A 776 -12.32 -5.83 23.88
N LYS A 777 -12.44 -6.90 23.09
CA LYS A 777 -12.08 -8.25 23.55
C LYS A 777 -10.60 -8.31 23.94
N ILE A 778 -9.71 -7.77 23.12
CA ILE A 778 -8.28 -7.68 23.47
C ILE A 778 -8.09 -6.93 24.79
N ARG A 779 -8.75 -5.79 24.95
CA ARG A 779 -8.66 -4.98 26.15
C ARG A 779 -9.17 -5.72 27.40
N GLN A 780 -10.25 -6.52 27.27
CA GLN A 780 -10.74 -7.39 28.34
C GLN A 780 -9.70 -8.47 28.70
N ASP A 781 -9.09 -9.10 27.70
CA ASP A 781 -8.09 -10.15 27.91
C ASP A 781 -6.82 -9.62 28.57
N LEU A 782 -6.52 -8.32 28.41
CA LEU A 782 -5.44 -7.63 29.12
C LEU A 782 -5.83 -7.18 30.54
N GLY A 783 -7.08 -7.43 31.00
CA GLY A 783 -7.56 -7.03 32.32
C GLY A 783 -7.77 -5.54 32.49
N GLN A 784 -8.01 -4.80 31.41
CA GLN A 784 -8.12 -3.33 31.40
C GLN A 784 -9.57 -2.82 31.18
N MET A 785 -10.57 -3.71 31.25
CA MET A 785 -12.01 -3.37 31.21
C MET A 785 -12.73 -3.86 32.43
#